data_52310286cde896d9759973c6dafc46d4
#
_entry.id   52310286cde896d9759973c6dafc46d4
#
_cell.length_a   1.000
_cell.length_b   1.000
_cell.length_c   1.000
_cell.angle_alpha   90.00
_cell.angle_beta   90.00
_cell.angle_gamma   90.00
#
_symmetry.space_group_name_H-M   'P 1'
#
loop_
_entity.id
_entity.type
_entity.pdbx_description
1 polymer ?
#
loop_
_entity_poly.entity_id
_entity_poly.type
_entity_poly.pdbx_seq_one_letter_code
_entity_poly.pdbx_strand_id
1 'polypeptide(L)'
;MTRTRELFDVGWKFHKDDIEGAEQTAFDDSAWRVLDLPHDWSIEGPFDAGNISGQSLAYLPGGIGWYRKSFKLAKEDKGKRVFIDFDGVFRFSDVWLNGHHLGFFPDGYTSFQYELTPYLVYNKPNVIAVRVDNSQQPNSRWYTGSGIYRHTWLTRTSPTYIVKDTAYIQTPVVQTDYSSVYIQTQIKSELPAVAGFLLNVEILDAEGVKIAETFDARFIDPGKEQRFTVSFWLKDVNLWGIESPYLYTARFSVYAGEEILPGKLVDKLEIPFGIRSIEFTKNDGFFLNGRHVKIQGLALHHDAGLLGAAVPEKVWERRLLKLRDMGCNAIRNAHSAASPELLDMCDKLGLMVFDEFHDEWQISWEKNHSNIHFKLSKTSDSRFGASQYFDEWGYKNTAAVIRRDRNHPSVIIWGIGNEIYEQGQAGGHLIARKLNEICHVEDPTRPTMTANNDIHNETPGAKTTIEFLEATDLIGYNHIGNWGTVYRRLYFEDKWAHPEWKVMGSENAFSSNYRGEYVLEPRASSHHKPYYMGMLDSEELWKFTRLYDYVMGDFLWAGIDYMGEWAWPNILSPCGLLDTCGFEKDSYYFFASQWSSKPVIKLVPHWNWPGQEGKAIPVICFTNCDEVELFVNGQSFGKQAYDYFRPGAVKSRDFTAKPRRITTNELHLLWMVPYQPGEIRVVGTKNNTVFEDVVRTCGPAAKLELTADRTEIRADSKDICHVAIKILDAQGNFALVSKDRLKFSIEGSGEILCLDSGSPTNHDIGMRADNIQAYNGMSLAYVRARKPGRIKLIVRGDHIAPSGIVIEALD
;
A
#
# COMPACT_ATOMS: atom_id res chain seq x y z
N MET A 1 -23.86 -23.21 -18.73
CA MET A 1 -23.81 -22.11 -17.72
C MET A 1 -22.38 -21.66 -17.63
N THR A 2 -22.20 -20.36 -17.65
CA THR A 2 -20.89 -19.71 -17.63
C THR A 2 -20.32 -19.63 -16.21
N ARG A 3 -19.06 -19.24 -16.07
CA ARG A 3 -18.37 -18.95 -14.80
C ARG A 3 -19.19 -17.96 -13.95
N THR A 4 -19.23 -18.23 -12.64
CA THR A 4 -19.60 -17.25 -11.62
C THR A 4 -18.48 -17.18 -10.59
N ARG A 5 -18.12 -15.96 -10.16
CA ARG A 5 -17.21 -15.70 -9.06
C ARG A 5 -17.90 -14.74 -8.11
N GLU A 6 -18.14 -15.17 -6.90
CA GLU A 6 -18.88 -14.38 -5.91
C GLU A 6 -18.09 -14.28 -4.61
N LEU A 7 -18.24 -13.15 -3.91
CA LEU A 7 -17.65 -12.97 -2.58
C LEU A 7 -18.24 -13.99 -1.61
N PHE A 8 -17.37 -14.63 -0.87
CA PHE A 8 -17.73 -15.66 0.09
C PHE A 8 -17.52 -15.22 1.55
N ASP A 9 -17.45 -13.92 1.79
CA ASP A 9 -17.02 -13.27 3.03
C ASP A 9 -18.05 -13.29 4.15
N VAL A 10 -19.36 -13.26 3.84
CA VAL A 10 -20.43 -13.03 4.82
C VAL A 10 -20.73 -14.27 5.65
N GLY A 11 -20.87 -14.10 6.97
CA GLY A 11 -21.43 -15.11 7.86
C GLY A 11 -20.48 -16.26 8.21
N TRP A 12 -19.22 -15.99 8.40
CA TRP A 12 -18.27 -16.93 8.98
C TRP A 12 -18.41 -16.98 10.50
N LYS A 13 -18.21 -18.15 11.08
CA LYS A 13 -18.05 -18.36 12.50
C LYS A 13 -16.58 -18.39 12.86
N PHE A 14 -16.20 -17.70 13.91
CA PHE A 14 -14.81 -17.56 14.34
C PHE A 14 -14.66 -17.90 15.83
N HIS A 15 -13.59 -18.62 16.13
CA HIS A 15 -13.13 -18.88 17.49
C HIS A 15 -11.60 -18.71 17.55
N LYS A 16 -11.12 -17.96 18.56
CA LYS A 16 -9.69 -17.83 18.83
C LYS A 16 -9.33 -18.93 19.84
N ASP A 17 -8.45 -19.78 19.51
CA ASP A 17 -7.76 -20.86 20.19
C ASP A 17 -7.70 -22.09 19.27
N ASP A 18 -6.82 -23.04 19.59
CA ASP A 18 -6.73 -24.31 18.86
C ASP A 18 -7.73 -25.31 19.42
N ILE A 19 -8.67 -25.73 18.62
CA ILE A 19 -9.76 -26.63 19.03
C ILE A 19 -9.68 -27.93 18.23
N GLU A 20 -9.52 -29.01 18.95
CA GLU A 20 -9.50 -30.36 18.36
C GLU A 20 -10.87 -30.73 17.78
N GLY A 21 -10.87 -31.32 16.59
CA GLY A 21 -12.08 -31.75 15.90
C GLY A 21 -12.88 -30.64 15.21
N ALA A 22 -12.40 -29.38 15.24
CA ALA A 22 -13.10 -28.27 14.61
C ALA A 22 -13.19 -28.37 13.08
N GLU A 23 -12.42 -29.23 12.45
CA GLU A 23 -12.53 -29.59 11.01
C GLU A 23 -13.73 -30.50 10.69
N GLN A 24 -14.28 -31.18 11.68
CA GLN A 24 -15.36 -32.16 11.48
C GLN A 24 -16.72 -31.48 11.20
N THR A 25 -17.52 -32.09 10.32
CA THR A 25 -18.85 -31.57 9.98
C THR A 25 -19.82 -31.57 11.17
N ALA A 26 -19.68 -32.52 12.08
CA ALA A 26 -20.54 -32.69 13.25
C ALA A 26 -20.14 -31.81 14.46
N PHE A 27 -19.04 -31.07 14.35
CA PHE A 27 -18.57 -30.18 15.40
C PHE A 27 -19.61 -29.08 15.70
N ASP A 28 -19.93 -28.89 16.99
CA ASP A 28 -20.86 -27.87 17.44
C ASP A 28 -20.17 -26.50 17.56
N ASP A 29 -20.38 -25.65 16.57
CA ASP A 29 -19.89 -24.29 16.49
C ASP A 29 -20.96 -23.23 16.86
N SER A 30 -22.04 -23.62 17.56
CA SER A 30 -23.15 -22.73 17.86
C SER A 30 -22.75 -21.53 18.77
N ALA A 31 -21.75 -21.73 19.62
CA ALA A 31 -21.22 -20.70 20.53
C ALA A 31 -20.18 -19.78 19.87
N TRP A 32 -19.78 -20.05 18.62
CA TRP A 32 -18.76 -19.24 17.94
C TRP A 32 -19.32 -17.90 17.47
N ARG A 33 -18.48 -16.89 17.53
CA ARG A 33 -18.83 -15.53 17.07
C ARG A 33 -19.05 -15.52 15.55
N VAL A 34 -20.19 -14.97 15.11
CA VAL A 34 -20.45 -14.74 13.70
C VAL A 34 -19.83 -13.41 13.27
N LEU A 35 -19.11 -13.41 12.16
CA LEU A 35 -18.46 -12.25 11.57
C LEU A 35 -18.41 -12.34 10.04
N ASP A 36 -18.07 -11.22 9.42
CA ASP A 36 -17.78 -11.13 8.00
C ASP A 36 -16.27 -10.96 7.79
N LEU A 37 -15.75 -11.52 6.69
CA LEU A 37 -14.39 -11.29 6.21
C LEU A 37 -14.30 -10.00 5.40
N PRO A 38 -13.14 -9.40 5.26
CA PRO A 38 -11.85 -9.70 5.88
C PRO A 38 -11.85 -9.52 7.41
N HIS A 39 -11.04 -10.31 8.12
CA HIS A 39 -10.97 -10.27 9.58
C HIS A 39 -9.53 -10.45 10.09
N ASP A 40 -9.13 -9.58 10.99
CA ASP A 40 -7.86 -9.60 11.70
C ASP A 40 -8.15 -9.66 13.21
N TRP A 41 -7.86 -10.80 13.86
CA TRP A 41 -8.15 -10.91 15.30
C TRP A 41 -7.09 -10.26 16.19
N SER A 42 -5.87 -10.03 15.67
CA SER A 42 -4.80 -9.43 16.48
C SER A 42 -5.14 -8.03 16.91
N ILE A 43 -5.77 -7.22 16.03
CA ILE A 43 -6.15 -5.84 16.35
C ILE A 43 -7.27 -5.75 17.43
N GLU A 44 -7.95 -6.82 17.72
CA GLU A 44 -8.99 -6.90 18.75
C GLU A 44 -8.45 -7.18 20.15
N GLY A 45 -7.16 -7.61 20.23
CA GLY A 45 -6.53 -7.93 21.51
C GLY A 45 -5.96 -6.69 22.21
N PRO A 46 -5.64 -6.75 23.50
CA PRO A 46 -5.01 -5.63 24.18
C PRO A 46 -3.56 -5.47 23.70
N PHE A 47 -3.12 -4.21 23.60
CA PHE A 47 -1.70 -3.89 23.51
C PHE A 47 -1.03 -4.18 24.85
N ASP A 48 0.06 -4.95 24.84
CA ASP A 48 0.78 -5.33 26.06
C ASP A 48 2.30 -5.42 25.77
N ALA A 49 3.10 -4.66 26.53
CA ALA A 49 4.56 -4.69 26.43
C ALA A 49 5.17 -6.07 26.68
N GLY A 50 4.48 -6.94 27.45
CA GLY A 50 4.90 -8.31 27.72
C GLY A 50 4.52 -9.33 26.64
N ASN A 51 3.83 -8.90 25.59
CA ASN A 51 3.42 -9.80 24.51
C ASN A 51 4.64 -10.36 23.76
N ILE A 52 4.68 -11.66 23.54
CA ILE A 52 5.80 -12.34 22.89
C ILE A 52 6.05 -11.85 21.47
N SER A 53 5.04 -11.29 20.81
CA SER A 53 5.14 -10.71 19.48
C SER A 53 6.03 -9.46 19.45
N GLY A 54 6.11 -8.73 20.58
CA GLY A 54 6.87 -7.50 20.69
C GLY A 54 6.53 -6.50 19.57
N GLN A 55 7.51 -5.76 19.10
CA GLN A 55 7.35 -4.79 18.02
C GLN A 55 6.96 -5.42 16.67
N SER A 56 7.19 -6.72 16.46
CA SER A 56 6.85 -7.45 15.24
C SER A 56 5.34 -7.43 14.93
N LEU A 57 4.48 -7.47 15.95
CA LEU A 57 3.02 -7.41 15.81
C LEU A 57 2.46 -6.22 16.60
N ALA A 58 3.24 -5.14 16.73
CA ALA A 58 2.87 -3.93 17.48
C ALA A 58 2.40 -4.24 18.91
N TYR A 59 3.01 -5.22 19.57
CA TYR A 59 2.66 -5.67 20.94
C TYR A 59 1.25 -6.25 21.08
N LEU A 60 0.65 -6.69 19.99
CA LEU A 60 -0.66 -7.35 19.95
C LEU A 60 -0.52 -8.88 19.96
N PRO A 61 -1.55 -9.63 20.41
CA PRO A 61 -1.47 -11.08 20.51
C PRO A 61 -1.59 -11.75 19.14
N GLY A 62 -0.68 -12.67 18.83
CA GLY A 62 -0.82 -13.67 17.77
C GLY A 62 -1.78 -14.81 18.18
N GLY A 63 -1.37 -16.07 17.91
CA GLY A 63 -2.07 -17.28 18.33
C GLY A 63 -2.69 -18.05 17.19
N ILE A 64 -3.64 -18.93 17.53
CA ILE A 64 -4.37 -19.78 16.59
C ILE A 64 -5.82 -19.36 16.55
N GLY A 65 -6.44 -19.42 15.37
CA GLY A 65 -7.85 -19.15 15.19
C GLY A 65 -8.49 -20.07 14.17
N TRP A 66 -9.73 -20.42 14.42
CA TRP A 66 -10.53 -21.22 13.54
C TRP A 66 -11.67 -20.43 12.93
N TYR A 67 -11.88 -20.64 11.64
CA TYR A 67 -13.01 -20.12 10.88
C TYR A 67 -13.84 -21.28 10.34
N ARG A 68 -15.17 -21.19 10.46
CA ARG A 68 -16.09 -22.19 9.91
C ARG A 68 -17.23 -21.52 9.19
N LYS A 69 -17.66 -22.10 8.09
CA LYS A 69 -18.85 -21.63 7.38
C LYS A 69 -19.64 -22.78 6.79
N SER A 70 -20.94 -22.78 7.06
CA SER A 70 -21.88 -23.71 6.42
C SER A 70 -22.51 -23.03 5.21
N PHE A 71 -22.54 -23.75 4.07
CA PHE A 71 -23.15 -23.26 2.83
C PHE A 71 -23.83 -24.39 2.06
N LYS A 72 -24.72 -24.04 1.15
CA LYS A 72 -25.43 -25.02 0.32
C LYS A 72 -25.20 -24.71 -1.15
N LEU A 73 -24.99 -25.76 -1.95
CA LEU A 73 -25.03 -25.69 -3.40
C LEU A 73 -26.30 -26.33 -3.92
N ALA A 74 -26.90 -25.73 -4.93
CA ALA A 74 -28.08 -26.22 -5.58
C ALA A 74 -27.79 -27.51 -6.36
N LYS A 75 -28.84 -28.32 -6.65
CA LYS A 75 -28.68 -29.52 -7.47
C LYS A 75 -28.23 -29.22 -8.89
N GLU A 76 -28.54 -28.03 -9.37
CA GLU A 76 -28.17 -27.49 -10.68
C GLU A 76 -26.68 -27.20 -10.82
N ASP A 77 -25.98 -27.12 -9.68
CA ASP A 77 -24.51 -26.98 -9.65
C ASP A 77 -23.77 -28.32 -9.80
N LYS A 78 -24.51 -29.45 -9.75
CA LYS A 78 -23.93 -30.77 -9.96
C LYS A 78 -23.36 -30.88 -11.39
N GLY A 79 -22.11 -31.27 -11.48
CA GLY A 79 -21.37 -31.34 -12.75
C GLY A 79 -20.59 -30.06 -13.10
N LYS A 80 -20.70 -29.01 -12.29
CA LYS A 80 -19.75 -27.88 -12.34
C LYS A 80 -18.48 -28.19 -11.55
N ARG A 81 -17.42 -27.44 -11.86
CA ARG A 81 -16.23 -27.36 -11.01
C ARG A 81 -16.41 -26.20 -10.04
N VAL A 82 -16.07 -26.42 -8.79
CA VAL A 82 -16.23 -25.41 -7.73
C VAL A 82 -14.91 -25.23 -7.01
N PHE A 83 -14.51 -23.99 -6.86
CA PHE A 83 -13.24 -23.60 -6.23
C PHE A 83 -13.50 -22.57 -5.13
N ILE A 84 -12.66 -22.60 -4.10
CA ILE A 84 -12.53 -21.50 -3.14
C ILE A 84 -11.18 -20.82 -3.33
N ASP A 85 -11.21 -19.50 -3.41
CA ASP A 85 -10.03 -18.64 -3.46
C ASP A 85 -9.88 -17.89 -2.15
N PHE A 86 -8.63 -17.76 -1.68
CA PHE A 86 -8.23 -16.87 -0.58
C PHE A 86 -7.24 -15.86 -1.12
N ASP A 87 -7.52 -14.58 -0.98
CA ASP A 87 -6.61 -13.53 -1.43
C ASP A 87 -5.46 -13.28 -0.44
N GLY A 88 -5.61 -13.71 0.82
CA GLY A 88 -4.56 -13.73 1.84
C GLY A 88 -5.05 -14.21 3.20
N VAL A 89 -4.25 -15.08 3.81
CA VAL A 89 -4.52 -15.65 5.16
C VAL A 89 -3.22 -15.63 5.96
N PHE A 90 -3.13 -14.84 7.00
CA PHE A 90 -1.90 -14.73 7.77
C PHE A 90 -2.02 -15.51 9.09
N ARG A 91 -1.24 -16.62 9.24
CA ARG A 91 -0.49 -17.43 8.28
C ARG A 91 -0.62 -18.92 8.63
N PHE A 92 0.10 -19.81 7.96
CA PHE A 92 0.00 -21.25 8.17
C PHE A 92 -1.43 -21.74 8.22
N SER A 93 -2.10 -21.67 7.08
CA SER A 93 -3.50 -22.04 6.95
C SER A 93 -3.68 -23.48 6.50
N ASP A 94 -4.48 -24.22 7.24
CA ASP A 94 -5.04 -25.51 6.83
C ASP A 94 -6.51 -25.35 6.48
N VAL A 95 -6.95 -25.98 5.38
CA VAL A 95 -8.33 -25.84 4.89
C VAL A 95 -8.97 -27.22 4.73
N TRP A 96 -10.20 -27.37 5.21
CA TRP A 96 -11.02 -28.59 5.08
C TRP A 96 -12.36 -28.29 4.45
N LEU A 97 -12.89 -29.26 3.68
CA LEU A 97 -14.28 -29.29 3.27
C LEU A 97 -14.91 -30.60 3.72
N ASN A 98 -15.99 -30.51 4.49
CA ASN A 98 -16.72 -31.66 5.00
C ASN A 98 -15.81 -32.69 5.75
N GLY A 99 -14.79 -32.20 6.47
CA GLY A 99 -13.79 -32.99 7.18
C GLY A 99 -12.65 -33.51 6.31
N HIS A 100 -12.68 -33.30 4.99
CA HIS A 100 -11.58 -33.66 4.08
C HIS A 100 -10.56 -32.51 4.02
N HIS A 101 -9.31 -32.80 4.35
CA HIS A 101 -8.22 -31.82 4.25
C HIS A 101 -7.92 -31.51 2.78
N LEU A 102 -8.06 -30.24 2.40
CA LEU A 102 -7.80 -29.75 1.04
C LEU A 102 -6.34 -29.42 0.83
N GLY A 103 -5.67 -28.90 1.87
CA GLY A 103 -4.26 -28.58 1.83
C GLY A 103 -3.83 -27.57 2.88
N PHE A 104 -2.52 -27.41 2.97
CA PHE A 104 -1.81 -26.46 3.81
C PHE A 104 -1.18 -25.36 2.95
N PHE A 105 -1.22 -24.10 3.42
CA PHE A 105 -0.56 -22.97 2.77
C PHE A 105 0.20 -22.12 3.80
N PRO A 106 1.54 -21.96 3.68
CA PRO A 106 2.35 -21.32 4.73
C PRO A 106 2.45 -19.81 4.63
N ASP A 107 2.29 -19.22 3.42
CA ASP A 107 2.50 -17.81 3.19
C ASP A 107 1.23 -16.99 3.54
N GLY A 108 1.45 -15.81 4.10
CA GLY A 108 0.38 -14.91 4.50
C GLY A 108 -0.11 -13.96 3.41
N TYR A 109 0.66 -13.76 2.34
CA TYR A 109 0.43 -12.66 1.38
C TYR A 109 0.05 -13.12 -0.02
N THR A 110 0.46 -14.30 -0.41
CA THR A 110 0.16 -14.87 -1.72
C THR A 110 -1.25 -15.45 -1.75
N SER A 111 -2.01 -15.17 -2.81
CA SER A 111 -3.34 -15.75 -3.02
C SER A 111 -3.22 -17.22 -3.41
N PHE A 112 -4.15 -18.05 -2.93
CA PHE A 112 -4.20 -19.48 -3.23
C PHE A 112 -5.63 -19.97 -3.44
N GLN A 113 -5.76 -21.14 -4.06
CA GLN A 113 -7.05 -21.73 -4.44
C GLN A 113 -7.08 -23.22 -4.12
N TYR A 114 -8.24 -23.72 -3.65
CA TYR A 114 -8.54 -25.14 -3.55
C TYR A 114 -9.77 -25.53 -4.34
N GLU A 115 -9.75 -26.71 -4.94
CA GLU A 115 -10.90 -27.28 -5.58
C GLU A 115 -11.78 -28.02 -4.57
N LEU A 116 -13.06 -27.70 -4.54
CA LEU A 116 -14.06 -28.26 -3.65
C LEU A 116 -14.82 -29.43 -4.25
N THR A 117 -14.88 -29.52 -5.60
CA THR A 117 -15.75 -30.42 -6.36
C THR A 117 -15.78 -31.88 -5.87
N PRO A 118 -14.63 -32.54 -5.54
CA PRO A 118 -14.61 -33.96 -5.16
C PRO A 118 -15.34 -34.26 -3.84
N TYR A 119 -15.47 -33.25 -2.96
CA TYR A 119 -15.95 -33.48 -1.59
C TYR A 119 -17.30 -32.80 -1.32
N LEU A 120 -17.92 -32.20 -2.35
CA LEU A 120 -19.19 -31.49 -2.23
C LEU A 120 -20.41 -32.41 -2.11
N VAL A 121 -21.34 -32.02 -1.26
CA VAL A 121 -22.69 -32.62 -1.21
C VAL A 121 -23.72 -31.58 -1.67
N TYR A 122 -24.62 -32.01 -2.59
CA TYR A 122 -25.61 -31.09 -3.18
C TYR A 122 -26.95 -31.18 -2.44
N ASN A 123 -27.65 -30.03 -2.36
CA ASN A 123 -28.90 -29.83 -1.61
C ASN A 123 -28.79 -30.09 -0.08
N LYS A 124 -27.59 -30.27 0.43
CA LYS A 124 -27.29 -30.42 1.86
C LYS A 124 -26.27 -29.39 2.28
N PRO A 125 -26.12 -29.09 3.57
CA PRO A 125 -25.07 -28.24 4.06
C PRO A 125 -23.70 -28.85 3.77
N ASN A 126 -22.79 -28.05 3.29
CA ASN A 126 -21.34 -28.27 3.26
C ASN A 126 -20.71 -27.40 4.33
N VAL A 127 -19.69 -27.87 4.98
CA VAL A 127 -18.93 -27.11 5.98
C VAL A 127 -17.51 -26.96 5.51
N ILE A 128 -17.09 -25.71 5.34
CA ILE A 128 -15.69 -25.36 5.17
C ILE A 128 -15.13 -24.92 6.51
N ALA A 129 -13.94 -25.43 6.86
CA ALA A 129 -13.20 -25.05 8.06
C ALA A 129 -11.79 -24.59 7.67
N VAL A 130 -11.30 -23.55 8.32
CA VAL A 130 -9.95 -23.00 8.11
C VAL A 130 -9.30 -22.80 9.48
N ARG A 131 -8.18 -23.48 9.71
CA ARG A 131 -7.30 -23.24 10.85
C ARG A 131 -6.19 -22.29 10.41
N VAL A 132 -5.96 -21.25 11.18
CA VAL A 132 -4.90 -20.27 10.90
C VAL A 132 -3.99 -20.20 12.12
N ASP A 133 -2.70 -20.39 11.92
CA ASP A 133 -1.71 -20.44 13.01
C ASP A 133 -0.67 -19.33 12.88
N ASN A 134 -0.88 -18.23 13.63
CA ASN A 134 0.08 -17.16 13.84
C ASN A 134 0.66 -17.17 15.27
N SER A 135 0.85 -18.37 15.85
CA SER A 135 1.37 -18.53 17.23
C SER A 135 2.88 -18.37 17.32
N GLN A 136 3.60 -18.67 16.25
CA GLN A 136 5.07 -18.55 16.21
C GLN A 136 5.44 -17.07 16.09
N GLN A 137 5.90 -16.48 17.19
CA GLN A 137 6.23 -15.05 17.29
C GLN A 137 7.61 -14.85 17.95
N PRO A 138 8.34 -13.76 17.61
CA PRO A 138 8.11 -12.81 16.52
C PRO A 138 8.41 -13.41 15.14
N ASN A 139 7.64 -13.10 14.11
CA ASN A 139 7.78 -13.70 12.78
C ASN A 139 7.82 -12.71 11.60
N SER A 140 7.80 -11.42 11.90
CA SER A 140 7.92 -10.32 10.94
C SER A 140 8.68 -9.16 11.57
N ARG A 141 8.98 -8.13 10.80
CA ARG A 141 9.51 -6.86 11.31
C ARG A 141 8.38 -5.88 11.62
N TRP A 142 7.29 -5.91 10.87
CA TRP A 142 6.12 -5.03 10.96
C TRP A 142 4.85 -5.79 11.34
N TYR A 143 3.75 -5.08 11.58
CA TYR A 143 2.46 -5.65 11.88
C TYR A 143 1.88 -6.41 10.70
N THR A 144 1.61 -7.68 10.90
CA THR A 144 1.09 -8.58 9.85
C THR A 144 -0.42 -8.78 9.93
N GLY A 145 -1.02 -8.52 11.11
CA GLY A 145 -2.33 -9.02 11.44
C GLY A 145 -2.36 -10.53 11.62
N SER A 146 -3.55 -11.10 11.82
CA SER A 146 -3.76 -12.54 11.96
C SER A 146 -5.14 -12.93 11.46
N GLY A 147 -5.24 -13.99 10.64
CA GLY A 147 -6.52 -14.50 10.18
C GLY A 147 -6.74 -14.43 8.68
N ILE A 148 -7.99 -14.56 8.26
CA ILE A 148 -8.40 -14.38 6.86
C ILE A 148 -8.59 -12.87 6.65
N TYR A 149 -7.49 -12.16 6.43
CA TYR A 149 -7.46 -10.69 6.42
C TYR A 149 -7.67 -10.06 5.04
N ARG A 150 -7.81 -10.89 3.99
CA ARG A 150 -8.22 -10.49 2.63
C ARG A 150 -9.49 -11.25 2.23
N HIS A 151 -10.03 -10.96 1.04
CA HIS A 151 -11.27 -11.55 0.58
C HIS A 151 -11.20 -13.05 0.32
N THR A 152 -12.37 -13.69 0.39
CA THR A 152 -12.59 -15.07 -0.05
C THR A 152 -13.63 -15.09 -1.17
N TRP A 153 -13.43 -16.01 -2.14
CA TRP A 153 -14.30 -16.10 -3.30
C TRP A 153 -14.72 -17.54 -3.55
N LEU A 154 -15.97 -17.73 -3.93
CA LEU A 154 -16.49 -18.99 -4.42
C LEU A 154 -16.65 -18.90 -5.93
N THR A 155 -15.84 -19.69 -6.67
CA THR A 155 -15.86 -19.75 -8.13
C THR A 155 -16.53 -21.04 -8.61
N ARG A 156 -17.52 -20.94 -9.51
CA ARG A 156 -18.14 -22.08 -10.18
C ARG A 156 -17.89 -21.97 -11.66
N THR A 157 -17.46 -23.07 -12.31
CA THR A 157 -17.25 -23.14 -13.76
C THR A 157 -17.94 -24.35 -14.35
N SER A 158 -18.04 -24.41 -15.69
CA SER A 158 -18.34 -25.66 -16.38
C SER A 158 -17.15 -26.63 -16.25
N PRO A 159 -17.28 -27.91 -16.66
CA PRO A 159 -16.15 -28.84 -16.75
C PRO A 159 -15.05 -28.39 -17.73
N THR A 160 -15.36 -27.43 -18.60
CA THR A 160 -14.37 -26.78 -19.47
C THR A 160 -14.29 -25.31 -19.09
N TYR A 161 -13.13 -24.83 -18.78
CA TYR A 161 -12.92 -23.49 -18.22
C TYR A 161 -11.51 -22.93 -18.50
N ILE A 162 -11.41 -21.62 -18.51
CA ILE A 162 -10.13 -20.90 -18.49
C ILE A 162 -9.47 -21.12 -17.13
N VAL A 163 -8.24 -21.63 -17.13
CA VAL A 163 -7.48 -21.86 -15.90
C VAL A 163 -7.12 -20.52 -15.25
N LYS A 164 -7.27 -20.46 -13.92
CA LYS A 164 -7.01 -19.23 -13.14
C LYS A 164 -5.60 -18.70 -13.41
N ASP A 165 -5.46 -17.38 -13.52
CA ASP A 165 -4.22 -16.62 -13.68
C ASP A 165 -3.35 -17.01 -14.89
N THR A 166 -3.92 -17.75 -15.87
CA THR A 166 -3.22 -18.11 -17.12
C THR A 166 -3.44 -17.12 -18.25
N ALA A 167 -4.47 -16.29 -18.17
CA ALA A 167 -4.68 -15.22 -19.16
C ALA A 167 -3.61 -14.15 -18.99
N TYR A 168 -2.82 -13.95 -20.04
CA TYR A 168 -1.73 -12.97 -20.06
C TYR A 168 -1.86 -12.07 -21.29
N ILE A 169 -1.94 -10.77 -21.03
CA ILE A 169 -2.16 -9.73 -22.02
C ILE A 169 -0.88 -8.90 -22.14
N GLN A 170 -0.30 -8.88 -23.32
CA GLN A 170 0.92 -8.13 -23.65
C GLN A 170 0.62 -7.07 -24.69
N THR A 171 1.35 -5.97 -24.65
CA THR A 171 1.28 -4.87 -25.62
C THR A 171 2.65 -4.66 -26.29
N PRO A 172 3.07 -5.54 -27.23
CA PRO A 172 4.43 -5.54 -27.79
C PRO A 172 4.78 -4.27 -28.58
N VAL A 173 3.80 -3.67 -29.25
CA VAL A 173 3.95 -2.39 -29.94
C VAL A 173 2.98 -1.40 -29.35
N VAL A 174 3.50 -0.25 -28.91
CA VAL A 174 2.73 0.80 -28.26
C VAL A 174 2.96 2.13 -28.98
N GLN A 175 1.94 2.59 -29.66
CA GLN A 175 1.88 3.91 -30.32
C GLN A 175 0.42 4.39 -30.26
N THR A 176 0.18 5.69 -30.33
CA THR A 176 -1.18 6.25 -30.25
C THR A 176 -2.03 5.99 -31.48
N ASP A 177 -1.42 5.97 -32.65
CA ASP A 177 -2.10 5.71 -33.93
C ASP A 177 -2.33 4.21 -34.18
N TYR A 178 -1.46 3.35 -33.68
CA TYR A 178 -1.67 1.90 -33.69
C TYR A 178 -0.89 1.21 -32.55
N SER A 179 -1.46 0.15 -32.00
CA SER A 179 -0.81 -0.70 -30.99
C SER A 179 -1.18 -2.16 -31.23
N SER A 180 -0.28 -3.05 -30.83
CA SER A 180 -0.56 -4.48 -30.87
C SER A 180 -0.89 -5.02 -29.48
N VAL A 181 -1.86 -5.93 -29.41
CA VAL A 181 -2.19 -6.68 -28.21
C VAL A 181 -2.05 -8.16 -28.50
N TYR A 182 -1.22 -8.86 -27.73
CA TYR A 182 -1.04 -10.31 -27.80
C TYR A 182 -1.58 -10.93 -26.52
N ILE A 183 -2.45 -11.92 -26.65
CA ILE A 183 -3.09 -12.59 -25.52
C ILE A 183 -2.86 -14.10 -25.61
N GLN A 184 -2.48 -14.69 -24.48
CA GLN A 184 -2.43 -16.13 -24.32
C GLN A 184 -3.22 -16.55 -23.06
N THR A 185 -3.81 -17.74 -23.09
CA THR A 185 -4.47 -18.34 -21.93
C THR A 185 -4.48 -19.86 -22.03
N GLN A 186 -4.79 -20.55 -20.94
CA GLN A 186 -4.98 -22.00 -20.93
C GLN A 186 -6.44 -22.34 -20.66
N ILE A 187 -6.98 -23.27 -21.45
CA ILE A 187 -8.30 -23.83 -21.24
C ILE A 187 -8.13 -25.30 -20.88
N LYS A 188 -8.76 -25.70 -19.76
CA LYS A 188 -8.81 -27.08 -19.28
C LYS A 188 -10.15 -27.70 -19.63
N SER A 189 -10.13 -28.97 -20.07
CA SER A 189 -11.35 -29.73 -20.33
C SER A 189 -11.34 -31.00 -19.48
N GLU A 190 -12.33 -31.16 -18.61
CA GLU A 190 -12.61 -32.34 -17.79
C GLU A 190 -13.67 -33.26 -18.47
N LEU A 191 -13.96 -33.04 -19.73
CA LEU A 191 -14.87 -33.90 -20.50
C LEU A 191 -14.24 -35.26 -20.72
N PRO A 192 -15.03 -36.35 -20.80
CA PRO A 192 -14.54 -37.71 -20.95
C PRO A 192 -14.03 -38.05 -22.38
N ALA A 193 -14.23 -37.17 -23.35
CA ALA A 193 -13.81 -37.35 -24.74
C ALA A 193 -13.11 -36.09 -25.26
N VAL A 194 -12.31 -36.23 -26.31
CA VAL A 194 -11.73 -35.11 -27.08
C VAL A 194 -12.87 -34.23 -27.55
N ALA A 195 -12.72 -32.93 -27.36
CA ALA A 195 -13.72 -31.95 -27.82
C ALA A 195 -13.06 -30.72 -28.43
N GLY A 196 -13.74 -30.12 -29.41
CA GLY A 196 -13.35 -28.86 -30.04
C GLY A 196 -13.83 -27.66 -29.22
N PHE A 197 -12.97 -26.66 -29.08
CA PHE A 197 -13.26 -25.41 -28.40
C PHE A 197 -12.82 -24.22 -29.20
N LEU A 198 -13.65 -23.19 -29.18
CA LEU A 198 -13.34 -21.86 -29.74
C LEU A 198 -13.24 -20.89 -28.61
N LEU A 199 -12.08 -20.25 -28.48
CA LEU A 199 -11.88 -19.08 -27.65
C LEU A 199 -12.12 -17.84 -28.51
N ASN A 200 -13.17 -17.11 -28.24
CA ASN A 200 -13.39 -15.77 -28.79
C ASN A 200 -12.93 -14.71 -27.77
N VAL A 201 -12.16 -13.73 -28.26
CA VAL A 201 -11.72 -12.61 -27.45
C VAL A 201 -12.16 -11.30 -28.09
N GLU A 202 -12.87 -10.51 -27.32
CA GLU A 202 -13.27 -9.15 -27.65
C GLU A 202 -12.46 -8.15 -26.83
N ILE A 203 -12.02 -7.06 -27.47
CA ILE A 203 -11.46 -5.90 -26.77
C ILE A 203 -12.54 -4.84 -26.66
N LEU A 204 -12.82 -4.40 -25.45
CA LEU A 204 -13.79 -3.34 -25.16
C LEU A 204 -13.05 -2.09 -24.70
N ASP A 205 -13.57 -0.92 -25.08
CA ASP A 205 -13.11 0.36 -24.54
C ASP A 205 -13.61 0.62 -23.10
N ALA A 206 -13.32 1.79 -22.53
CA ALA A 206 -13.73 2.15 -21.17
C ALA A 206 -15.25 2.27 -21.01
N GLU A 207 -15.98 2.53 -22.09
CA GLU A 207 -17.43 2.61 -22.15
C GLU A 207 -18.09 1.23 -22.37
N GLY A 208 -17.28 0.17 -22.52
CA GLY A 208 -17.72 -1.20 -22.76
C GLY A 208 -18.12 -1.49 -24.21
N VAL A 209 -17.75 -0.59 -25.15
CA VAL A 209 -18.00 -0.78 -26.58
C VAL A 209 -16.93 -1.69 -27.18
N LYS A 210 -17.35 -2.68 -27.98
CA LYS A 210 -16.42 -3.57 -28.67
C LYS A 210 -15.69 -2.84 -29.79
N ILE A 211 -14.34 -2.81 -29.71
CA ILE A 211 -13.47 -2.17 -30.70
C ILE A 211 -12.69 -3.18 -31.56
N ALA A 212 -12.53 -4.41 -31.08
CA ALA A 212 -11.88 -5.49 -31.84
C ALA A 212 -12.37 -6.85 -31.35
N GLU A 213 -12.25 -7.86 -32.24
CA GLU A 213 -12.63 -9.25 -31.97
C GLU A 213 -11.78 -10.20 -32.80
N THR A 214 -11.35 -11.30 -32.20
CA THR A 214 -10.65 -12.40 -32.88
C THR A 214 -10.82 -13.70 -32.11
N PHE A 215 -10.43 -14.83 -32.71
CA PHE A 215 -10.58 -16.12 -32.09
C PHE A 215 -9.41 -17.06 -32.37
N ASP A 216 -9.29 -18.11 -31.52
CA ASP A 216 -8.45 -19.29 -31.73
C ASP A 216 -9.30 -20.55 -31.45
N ALA A 217 -9.11 -21.61 -32.24
CA ALA A 217 -9.88 -22.84 -32.09
C ALA A 217 -8.96 -24.06 -32.02
N ARG A 218 -9.19 -24.92 -31.02
CA ARG A 218 -8.36 -26.08 -30.74
C ARG A 218 -9.18 -27.25 -30.20
N PHE A 219 -8.64 -28.45 -30.37
CA PHE A 219 -9.11 -29.66 -29.68
C PHE A 219 -8.35 -29.81 -28.36
N ILE A 220 -9.07 -30.31 -27.34
CA ILE A 220 -8.50 -30.61 -26.02
C ILE A 220 -8.81 -32.04 -25.66
N ASP A 221 -7.76 -32.82 -25.31
CA ASP A 221 -7.88 -34.18 -24.81
C ASP A 221 -8.52 -34.20 -23.41
N PRO A 222 -9.15 -35.33 -23.02
CA PRO A 222 -9.75 -35.52 -21.71
C PRO A 222 -8.79 -35.20 -20.55
N GLY A 223 -9.21 -34.34 -19.64
CA GLY A 223 -8.42 -33.96 -18.45
C GLY A 223 -7.18 -33.11 -18.73
N LYS A 224 -6.98 -32.64 -19.99
CA LYS A 224 -5.80 -31.86 -20.37
C LYS A 224 -6.10 -30.36 -20.45
N GLU A 225 -5.02 -29.60 -20.42
CA GLU A 225 -4.98 -28.16 -20.69
C GLU A 225 -4.38 -27.90 -22.06
N GLN A 226 -4.93 -26.91 -22.76
CA GLN A 226 -4.44 -26.46 -24.05
C GLN A 226 -4.27 -24.95 -24.05
N ARG A 227 -3.14 -24.51 -24.60
CA ARG A 227 -2.86 -23.08 -24.79
C ARG A 227 -3.60 -22.55 -26.01
N PHE A 228 -4.26 -21.40 -25.82
CA PHE A 228 -4.89 -20.60 -26.88
C PHE A 228 -4.17 -19.26 -26.97
N THR A 229 -4.06 -18.72 -28.19
CA THR A 229 -3.37 -17.46 -28.45
C THR A 229 -4.12 -16.62 -29.49
N VAL A 230 -4.24 -15.33 -29.25
CA VAL A 230 -4.83 -14.39 -30.20
C VAL A 230 -4.00 -13.11 -30.26
N SER A 231 -4.11 -12.38 -31.39
CA SER A 231 -3.41 -11.11 -31.60
C SER A 231 -4.33 -10.09 -32.23
N PHE A 232 -4.14 -8.83 -31.83
CA PHE A 232 -4.89 -7.69 -32.37
C PHE A 232 -3.92 -6.59 -32.84
N TRP A 233 -4.37 -5.82 -33.83
CA TRP A 233 -3.86 -4.50 -34.14
C TRP A 233 -4.99 -3.51 -33.89
N LEU A 234 -4.82 -2.62 -32.92
CA LEU A 234 -5.78 -1.59 -32.53
C LEU A 234 -5.34 -0.26 -33.13
N LYS A 235 -6.30 0.55 -33.58
CA LYS A 235 -6.05 1.91 -34.09
C LYS A 235 -6.57 2.95 -33.11
N ASP A 236 -5.98 4.13 -33.15
CA ASP A 236 -6.41 5.30 -32.35
C ASP A 236 -6.58 4.96 -30.87
N VAL A 237 -5.50 4.42 -30.27
CA VAL A 237 -5.56 3.89 -28.89
C VAL A 237 -5.31 4.97 -27.85
N ASN A 238 -6.00 4.85 -26.72
CA ASN A 238 -5.73 5.60 -25.52
C ASN A 238 -4.69 4.86 -24.66
N LEU A 239 -3.57 5.52 -24.38
CA LEU A 239 -2.52 4.91 -23.55
C LEU A 239 -2.83 5.07 -22.07
N TRP A 240 -2.54 4.04 -21.28
CA TRP A 240 -2.54 4.14 -19.83
C TRP A 240 -1.36 4.98 -19.35
N GLY A 241 -1.59 5.91 -18.43
CA GLY A 241 -0.56 6.77 -17.85
C GLY A 241 -1.02 7.43 -16.57
N ILE A 242 -0.11 8.17 -15.91
CA ILE A 242 -0.32 8.81 -14.61
C ILE A 242 -1.50 9.79 -14.64
N GLU A 243 -1.59 10.61 -15.67
CA GLU A 243 -2.61 11.65 -15.81
C GLU A 243 -3.89 11.13 -16.48
N SER A 244 -3.76 10.06 -17.27
CA SER A 244 -4.86 9.44 -18.02
C SER A 244 -4.78 7.91 -17.88
N PRO A 245 -5.28 7.34 -16.79
CA PRO A 245 -5.22 5.91 -16.52
C PRO A 245 -6.31 5.15 -17.28
N TYR A 246 -6.23 5.14 -18.61
CA TYR A 246 -7.23 4.52 -19.47
C TYR A 246 -7.11 3.00 -19.47
N LEU A 247 -8.23 2.31 -19.20
CA LEU A 247 -8.31 0.86 -19.17
C LEU A 247 -9.24 0.33 -20.25
N TYR A 248 -8.76 -0.67 -20.95
CA TYR A 248 -9.55 -1.55 -21.82
C TYR A 248 -9.97 -2.79 -21.05
N THR A 249 -10.95 -3.54 -21.60
CA THR A 249 -11.33 -4.84 -21.07
C THR A 249 -11.18 -5.90 -22.15
N ALA A 250 -10.41 -6.95 -21.87
CA ALA A 250 -10.38 -8.16 -22.68
C ALA A 250 -11.47 -9.11 -22.18
N ARG A 251 -12.44 -9.42 -23.04
CA ARG A 251 -13.55 -10.36 -22.76
C ARG A 251 -13.28 -11.66 -23.47
N PHE A 252 -13.09 -12.72 -22.69
CA PHE A 252 -12.88 -14.09 -23.14
C PHE A 252 -14.20 -14.83 -23.11
N SER A 253 -14.55 -15.50 -24.20
CA SER A 253 -15.73 -16.36 -24.32
C SER A 253 -15.31 -17.71 -24.90
N VAL A 254 -15.51 -18.79 -24.14
CA VAL A 254 -15.18 -20.17 -24.59
C VAL A 254 -16.45 -20.88 -25.04
N TYR A 255 -16.44 -21.33 -26.27
CA TYR A 255 -17.54 -22.08 -26.85
C TYR A 255 -17.10 -23.54 -27.08
N ALA A 256 -17.97 -24.50 -26.72
CA ALA A 256 -17.78 -25.93 -26.98
C ALA A 256 -18.76 -26.39 -28.06
N GLY A 257 -18.30 -27.21 -29.00
CA GLY A 257 -19.13 -27.78 -30.06
C GLY A 257 -18.48 -29.00 -30.70
N GLU A 258 -19.25 -29.80 -31.41
CA GLU A 258 -18.77 -30.96 -32.16
C GLU A 258 -18.04 -30.54 -33.44
N GLU A 259 -18.32 -29.35 -33.94
CA GLU A 259 -17.60 -28.69 -35.04
C GLU A 259 -17.02 -27.35 -34.57
N ILE A 260 -15.98 -26.81 -35.26
CA ILE A 260 -15.30 -25.53 -34.95
C ILE A 260 -16.22 -24.31 -35.31
N LEU A 261 -17.50 -24.43 -35.10
CA LEU A 261 -18.50 -23.35 -35.22
C LEU A 261 -18.96 -22.96 -33.84
N PRO A 262 -19.43 -21.71 -33.63
CA PRO A 262 -19.82 -21.25 -32.29
C PRO A 262 -20.88 -22.17 -31.69
N GLY A 263 -20.39 -23.10 -30.84
CA GLY A 263 -21.20 -24.02 -30.08
C GLY A 263 -21.81 -23.35 -28.85
N LYS A 264 -22.04 -24.12 -27.81
CA LYS A 264 -22.56 -23.60 -26.54
C LYS A 264 -21.49 -22.82 -25.77
N LEU A 265 -21.81 -21.60 -25.31
CA LEU A 265 -20.95 -20.85 -24.39
C LEU A 265 -20.80 -21.63 -23.08
N VAL A 266 -19.53 -21.95 -22.71
CA VAL A 266 -19.21 -22.75 -21.52
C VAL A 266 -18.45 -21.98 -20.47
N ASP A 267 -17.65 -20.96 -20.84
CA ASP A 267 -16.95 -20.11 -19.89
C ASP A 267 -16.85 -18.66 -20.39
N LYS A 268 -16.77 -17.71 -19.47
CA LYS A 268 -16.60 -16.28 -19.75
C LYS A 268 -15.73 -15.65 -18.67
N LEU A 269 -14.78 -14.84 -19.08
CA LEU A 269 -13.88 -14.08 -18.19
C LEU A 269 -13.68 -12.68 -18.78
N GLU A 270 -13.57 -11.68 -17.92
CA GLU A 270 -13.24 -10.32 -18.30
C GLU A 270 -12.04 -9.87 -17.48
N ILE A 271 -11.04 -9.26 -18.15
CA ILE A 271 -9.81 -8.78 -17.52
C ILE A 271 -9.56 -7.34 -17.99
N PRO A 272 -9.53 -6.36 -17.07
CA PRO A 272 -9.08 -5.01 -17.37
C PRO A 272 -7.58 -5.02 -17.71
N PHE A 273 -7.15 -4.16 -18.64
CA PHE A 273 -5.74 -3.96 -18.95
C PHE A 273 -5.50 -2.56 -19.54
N GLY A 274 -4.26 -2.08 -19.45
CA GLY A 274 -3.84 -0.82 -20.07
C GLY A 274 -2.82 -1.03 -21.16
N ILE A 275 -2.83 -0.18 -22.18
CA ILE A 275 -1.82 -0.16 -23.23
C ILE A 275 -0.78 0.90 -22.85
N ARG A 276 0.46 0.48 -22.61
CA ARG A 276 1.55 1.37 -22.24
C ARG A 276 2.91 0.79 -22.60
N SER A 277 3.91 1.64 -22.77
CA SER A 277 5.32 1.27 -22.82
C SER A 277 6.07 1.81 -21.60
N ILE A 278 7.02 1.03 -21.09
CA ILE A 278 7.97 1.43 -20.03
C ILE A 278 9.38 1.16 -20.52
N GLU A 279 10.28 2.08 -20.21
CA GLU A 279 11.69 1.93 -20.54
C GLU A 279 12.55 2.45 -19.38
N PHE A 280 13.51 1.63 -18.95
CA PHE A 280 14.49 1.95 -17.93
C PHE A 280 15.87 2.06 -18.58
N THR A 281 16.43 3.26 -18.61
CA THR A 281 17.70 3.53 -19.27
C THR A 281 18.81 3.77 -18.25
N LYS A 282 20.06 3.52 -18.66
CA LYS A 282 21.20 3.73 -17.77
C LYS A 282 21.57 5.21 -17.60
N ASN A 283 21.29 6.07 -18.59
CA ASN A 283 21.74 7.47 -18.61
C ASN A 283 20.63 8.49 -18.47
N ASP A 284 19.45 8.18 -19.02
CA ASP A 284 18.35 9.14 -19.18
C ASP A 284 17.16 8.84 -18.27
N GLY A 285 17.29 7.85 -17.36
CA GLY A 285 16.29 7.53 -16.36
C GLY A 285 15.12 6.67 -16.88
N PHE A 286 13.92 6.93 -16.38
CA PHE A 286 12.71 6.17 -16.67
C PHE A 286 11.79 6.90 -17.64
N PHE A 287 11.21 6.15 -18.59
CA PHE A 287 10.25 6.65 -19.56
C PHE A 287 8.94 5.85 -19.50
N LEU A 288 7.82 6.57 -19.48
CA LEU A 288 6.47 6.03 -19.63
C LEU A 288 5.89 6.59 -20.94
N ASN A 289 5.52 5.70 -21.87
CA ASN A 289 5.00 6.08 -23.19
C ASN A 289 5.93 7.05 -23.96
N GLY A 290 7.24 6.82 -23.86
CA GLY A 290 8.26 7.66 -24.48
C GLY A 290 8.47 9.02 -23.83
N ARG A 291 7.79 9.35 -22.73
CA ARG A 291 8.01 10.58 -21.96
C ARG A 291 8.89 10.30 -20.77
N HIS A 292 9.91 11.11 -20.56
CA HIS A 292 10.74 11.04 -19.36
C HIS A 292 9.90 11.36 -18.11
N VAL A 293 9.95 10.46 -17.10
CA VAL A 293 9.21 10.58 -15.85
C VAL A 293 10.17 10.33 -14.69
N LYS A 294 10.18 11.26 -13.73
CA LYS A 294 10.84 11.03 -12.45
C LYS A 294 9.88 10.28 -11.54
N ILE A 295 10.28 9.11 -11.03
CA ILE A 295 9.49 8.35 -10.08
C ILE A 295 9.50 9.09 -8.74
N GLN A 296 8.33 9.52 -8.31
CA GLN A 296 8.01 10.17 -7.04
C GLN A 296 7.24 9.17 -6.21
N GLY A 297 7.96 8.20 -5.69
CA GLY A 297 7.41 6.99 -5.08
C GLY A 297 7.30 7.05 -3.56
N LEU A 298 6.38 6.27 -3.00
CA LEU A 298 6.18 6.09 -1.57
C LEU A 298 6.02 4.61 -1.23
N ALA A 299 6.74 4.14 -0.21
CA ALA A 299 6.56 2.79 0.33
C ALA A 299 5.35 2.75 1.26
N LEU A 300 4.56 1.68 1.19
CA LEU A 300 3.34 1.47 1.98
C LEU A 300 3.33 0.07 2.59
N HIS A 301 3.07 -0.02 3.90
CA HIS A 301 2.64 -1.26 4.54
C HIS A 301 1.15 -1.51 4.35
N HIS A 302 0.72 -2.74 4.59
CA HIS A 302 -0.65 -3.20 4.30
C HIS A 302 -1.66 -2.96 5.43
N ASP A 303 -1.26 -2.37 6.56
CA ASP A 303 -2.14 -2.07 7.68
C ASP A 303 -2.80 -0.68 7.60
N ALA A 304 -3.79 -0.47 8.43
CA ALA A 304 -4.48 0.80 8.59
C ALA A 304 -4.61 1.22 10.07
N GLY A 305 -3.50 1.21 10.81
CA GLY A 305 -3.48 1.60 12.22
C GLY A 305 -4.45 0.76 13.03
N LEU A 306 -5.32 1.38 13.83
CA LEU A 306 -6.26 0.67 14.69
C LEU A 306 -7.39 -0.10 13.95
N LEU A 307 -7.44 -0.05 12.62
CA LEU A 307 -8.23 -0.98 11.78
C LEU A 307 -7.55 -2.32 11.56
N GLY A 308 -6.24 -2.42 11.81
CA GLY A 308 -5.44 -3.61 11.56
C GLY A 308 -5.14 -3.86 10.08
N ALA A 309 -4.91 -5.13 9.71
CA ALA A 309 -4.56 -5.56 8.36
C ALA A 309 -5.78 -5.85 7.46
N ALA A 310 -6.98 -5.99 8.03
CA ALA A 310 -8.23 -6.18 7.28
C ALA A 310 -8.77 -4.83 6.80
N VAL A 311 -8.05 -4.19 5.87
CA VAL A 311 -8.29 -2.80 5.46
C VAL A 311 -9.36 -2.72 4.39
N PRO A 312 -10.48 -1.99 4.64
CA PRO A 312 -11.51 -1.79 3.63
C PRO A 312 -11.02 -0.98 2.42
N GLU A 313 -11.51 -1.30 1.22
CA GLU A 313 -11.11 -0.63 -0.03
C GLU A 313 -11.26 0.90 0.04
N LYS A 314 -12.31 1.42 0.67
CA LYS A 314 -12.54 2.87 0.79
C LYS A 314 -11.50 3.59 1.65
N VAL A 315 -10.85 2.87 2.56
CA VAL A 315 -9.72 3.41 3.34
C VAL A 315 -8.48 3.53 2.45
N TRP A 316 -8.18 2.52 1.62
CA TRP A 316 -7.13 2.59 0.62
C TRP A 316 -7.37 3.69 -0.40
N GLU A 317 -8.57 3.77 -0.96
CA GLU A 317 -8.94 4.81 -1.93
C GLU A 317 -8.66 6.21 -1.39
N ARG A 318 -9.15 6.52 -0.17
CA ARG A 318 -8.91 7.82 0.48
C ARG A 318 -7.43 8.12 0.67
N ARG A 319 -6.65 7.15 1.11
CA ARG A 319 -5.20 7.29 1.35
C ARG A 319 -4.43 7.51 0.06
N LEU A 320 -4.69 6.69 -0.96
CA LEU A 320 -4.03 6.81 -2.27
C LEU A 320 -4.36 8.13 -2.96
N LEU A 321 -5.61 8.60 -2.87
CA LEU A 321 -6.00 9.91 -3.39
C LEU A 321 -5.22 11.04 -2.73
N LYS A 322 -5.03 11.01 -1.41
CA LYS A 322 -4.22 12.01 -0.70
C LYS A 322 -2.76 11.98 -1.13
N LEU A 323 -2.17 10.79 -1.27
CA LEU A 323 -0.78 10.66 -1.75
C LEU A 323 -0.64 11.15 -3.19
N ARG A 324 -1.61 10.83 -4.07
CA ARG A 324 -1.64 11.34 -5.43
C ARG A 324 -1.76 12.88 -5.47
N ASP A 325 -2.59 13.46 -4.61
CA ASP A 325 -2.79 14.92 -4.55
C ASP A 325 -1.52 15.70 -4.19
N MET A 326 -0.62 15.11 -3.43
CA MET A 326 0.69 15.71 -3.14
C MET A 326 1.70 15.60 -4.30
N GLY A 327 1.36 14.84 -5.35
CA GLY A 327 2.23 14.63 -6.51
C GLY A 327 2.94 13.26 -6.52
N CYS A 328 2.61 12.35 -5.60
CA CYS A 328 3.05 10.96 -5.67
C CYS A 328 2.53 10.31 -6.96
N ASN A 329 3.39 9.65 -7.71
CA ASN A 329 3.05 8.95 -8.95
C ASN A 329 3.35 7.44 -8.92
N ALA A 330 3.92 6.95 -7.83
CA ALA A 330 4.25 5.54 -7.69
C ALA A 330 4.14 5.08 -6.23
N ILE A 331 3.77 3.81 -6.01
CA ILE A 331 3.84 3.17 -4.69
C ILE A 331 4.71 1.92 -4.75
N ARG A 332 5.33 1.57 -3.62
CA ARG A 332 5.98 0.29 -3.35
C ARG A 332 5.23 -0.39 -2.22
N ASN A 333 4.69 -1.58 -2.47
CA ASN A 333 4.11 -2.38 -1.40
C ASN A 333 5.22 -3.07 -0.60
N ALA A 334 5.47 -2.58 0.57
CA ALA A 334 6.55 -3.04 1.43
C ALA A 334 6.05 -4.13 2.40
N HIS A 335 6.70 -5.28 2.55
CA HIS A 335 7.69 -5.90 1.68
C HIS A 335 7.13 -7.27 1.27
N SER A 336 5.92 -7.26 0.72
CA SER A 336 5.14 -8.46 0.44
C SER A 336 4.13 -8.21 -0.68
N ALA A 337 3.62 -9.27 -1.31
CA ALA A 337 2.67 -9.17 -2.41
C ALA A 337 1.45 -8.31 -2.07
N ALA A 338 1.16 -7.35 -2.92
CA ALA A 338 0.01 -6.45 -2.78
C ALA A 338 -1.32 -7.23 -2.75
N SER A 339 -2.36 -6.63 -2.16
CA SER A 339 -3.70 -7.15 -2.36
C SER A 339 -4.19 -6.83 -3.78
N PRO A 340 -5.03 -7.70 -4.39
CA PRO A 340 -5.56 -7.43 -5.72
C PRO A 340 -6.28 -6.08 -5.81
N GLU A 341 -7.06 -5.71 -4.80
CA GLU A 341 -7.83 -4.46 -4.75
C GLU A 341 -6.93 -3.22 -4.76
N LEU A 342 -5.74 -3.31 -4.15
CA LEU A 342 -4.77 -2.21 -4.15
C LEU A 342 -4.24 -1.96 -5.56
N LEU A 343 -3.92 -3.03 -6.30
CA LEU A 343 -3.46 -2.93 -7.69
C LEU A 343 -4.56 -2.41 -8.62
N ASP A 344 -5.81 -2.90 -8.46
CA ASP A 344 -6.97 -2.39 -9.17
C ASP A 344 -7.18 -0.88 -8.97
N MET A 345 -6.96 -0.40 -7.74
CA MET A 345 -7.03 1.03 -7.45
C MET A 345 -5.87 1.80 -8.09
N CYS A 346 -4.66 1.26 -8.06
CA CYS A 346 -3.51 1.89 -8.71
C CYS A 346 -3.70 2.00 -10.22
N ASP A 347 -4.25 0.96 -10.86
CA ASP A 347 -4.62 0.99 -12.27
C ASP A 347 -5.59 2.13 -12.60
N LYS A 348 -6.64 2.30 -11.79
CA LYS A 348 -7.67 3.34 -11.95
C LYS A 348 -7.18 4.75 -11.62
N LEU A 349 -6.23 4.87 -10.69
CA LEU A 349 -5.72 6.16 -10.22
C LEU A 349 -4.48 6.63 -11.00
N GLY A 350 -3.88 5.81 -11.85
CA GLY A 350 -2.65 6.14 -12.57
C GLY A 350 -1.42 6.15 -11.67
N LEU A 351 -1.42 5.36 -10.61
CA LEU A 351 -0.26 5.18 -9.74
C LEU A 351 0.56 3.98 -10.23
N MET A 352 1.83 4.20 -10.53
CA MET A 352 2.76 3.11 -10.86
C MET A 352 3.06 2.27 -9.61
N VAL A 353 3.40 1.00 -9.79
CA VAL A 353 3.66 0.09 -8.67
C VAL A 353 5.00 -0.63 -8.84
N PHE A 354 5.80 -0.58 -7.80
CA PHE A 354 6.89 -1.51 -7.53
C PHE A 354 6.31 -2.62 -6.65
N ASP A 355 5.96 -3.76 -7.25
CA ASP A 355 5.31 -4.88 -6.60
C ASP A 355 6.36 -5.83 -6.01
N GLU A 356 6.45 -5.87 -4.69
CA GLU A 356 7.48 -6.58 -3.94
C GLU A 356 6.91 -7.86 -3.30
N PHE A 357 7.72 -8.97 -3.29
CA PHE A 357 7.21 -10.27 -2.88
C PHE A 357 7.85 -10.82 -1.61
N HIS A 358 9.13 -10.51 -1.34
CA HIS A 358 9.91 -11.15 -0.29
C HIS A 358 10.68 -10.15 0.56
N ASP A 359 10.56 -10.28 1.87
CA ASP A 359 11.41 -9.61 2.86
C ASP A 359 12.55 -10.50 3.34
N GLU A 360 12.43 -11.80 3.14
CA GLU A 360 13.41 -12.82 3.52
C GLU A 360 13.46 -13.92 2.47
N TRP A 361 14.66 -14.51 2.29
CA TRP A 361 14.83 -15.74 1.51
C TRP A 361 15.12 -16.92 2.44
N GLN A 362 16.26 -17.57 2.31
CA GLN A 362 16.64 -18.74 3.09
C GLN A 362 17.08 -18.43 4.52
N ILE A 363 17.56 -17.18 4.74
CA ILE A 363 18.09 -16.73 6.02
C ILE A 363 17.20 -15.63 6.58
N SER A 364 16.77 -15.83 7.81
CA SER A 364 15.92 -14.88 8.53
C SER A 364 16.75 -13.82 9.24
N TRP A 365 16.25 -12.58 9.25
CA TRP A 365 16.72 -11.55 10.18
C TRP A 365 16.38 -11.90 11.63
N GLU A 366 17.23 -11.50 12.60
CA GLU A 366 16.88 -11.61 14.02
C GLU A 366 15.74 -10.64 14.35
N LYS A 367 14.59 -11.20 14.73
CA LYS A 367 13.40 -10.44 15.13
C LYS A 367 13.38 -10.34 16.66
N ASN A 368 13.97 -9.26 17.20
CA ASN A 368 14.20 -9.12 18.63
C ASN A 368 13.12 -8.27 19.34
N HIS A 369 12.79 -8.66 20.60
CA HIS A 369 11.78 -8.03 21.43
C HIS A 369 12.10 -6.60 21.90
N SER A 370 13.37 -6.17 21.91
CA SER A 370 13.76 -5.01 22.69
C SER A 370 14.67 -3.99 22.03
N ASN A 371 15.17 -4.24 20.82
CA ASN A 371 16.10 -3.31 20.17
C ASN A 371 15.87 -3.24 18.67
N ILE A 372 15.81 -2.01 18.15
CA ILE A 372 15.74 -1.61 16.73
C ILE A 372 16.97 -2.08 15.93
N HIS A 373 18.01 -2.59 16.59
CA HIS A 373 19.20 -3.09 15.92
C HIS A 373 19.00 -4.56 15.55
N PHE A 374 18.67 -4.78 14.30
CA PHE A 374 18.64 -6.10 13.66
C PHE A 374 20.01 -6.77 13.82
N LYS A 375 20.10 -7.73 14.72
CA LYS A 375 21.25 -8.61 14.79
C LYS A 375 20.93 -9.90 14.07
N LEU A 376 21.87 -10.37 13.31
CA LEU A 376 21.83 -11.65 12.66
C LEU A 376 21.86 -12.75 13.70
N SER A 377 20.85 -13.60 13.74
CA SER A 377 20.87 -14.79 14.56
C SER A 377 21.21 -16.02 13.73
N LYS A 378 22.33 -16.64 14.10
CA LYS A 378 22.64 -18.01 13.67
C LYS A 378 22.01 -19.04 14.61
N THR A 379 21.25 -18.61 15.61
CA THR A 379 20.64 -19.47 16.61
C THR A 379 19.16 -19.73 16.35
N SER A 380 18.64 -20.77 16.91
CA SER A 380 17.39 -21.45 16.63
C SER A 380 16.11 -20.62 16.83
N ASP A 381 16.15 -19.45 17.45
CA ASP A 381 14.94 -18.75 17.95
C ASP A 381 14.44 -17.63 17.02
N SER A 382 15.18 -17.30 15.96
CA SER A 382 14.79 -16.28 14.97
C SER A 382 14.13 -16.86 13.71
N ARG A 383 13.79 -18.15 13.71
CA ARG A 383 13.38 -18.94 12.53
C ARG A 383 11.93 -18.75 12.09
N PHE A 384 11.17 -17.85 12.68
CA PHE A 384 9.72 -17.84 12.44
C PHE A 384 9.26 -16.96 11.27
N GLY A 385 10.17 -16.52 10.39
CA GLY A 385 9.84 -15.76 9.19
C GLY A 385 9.48 -16.60 7.96
N ALA A 386 9.46 -15.96 6.80
CA ALA A 386 9.25 -16.60 5.51
C ALA A 386 10.37 -17.57 5.13
N SER A 387 11.58 -17.38 5.67
CA SER A 387 12.73 -18.26 5.47
C SER A 387 12.46 -19.72 5.82
N GLN A 388 11.52 -20.03 6.73
CA GLN A 388 11.14 -21.39 7.10
C GLN A 388 10.64 -22.24 5.93
N TYR A 389 10.00 -21.63 4.95
CA TYR A 389 9.36 -22.31 3.83
C TYR A 389 9.84 -21.83 2.46
N PHE A 390 10.85 -20.93 2.43
CA PHE A 390 11.30 -20.31 1.19
C PHE A 390 11.79 -21.34 0.15
N ASP A 391 12.55 -22.37 0.56
CA ASP A 391 13.10 -23.38 -0.34
C ASP A 391 12.00 -24.15 -1.10
N GLU A 392 10.87 -24.42 -0.46
CA GLU A 392 9.75 -25.12 -1.06
C GLU A 392 8.79 -24.16 -1.77
N TRP A 393 8.46 -23.02 -1.15
CA TRP A 393 7.38 -22.14 -1.56
C TRP A 393 7.81 -20.83 -2.20
N GLY A 394 8.98 -20.30 -1.86
CA GLY A 394 9.41 -18.97 -2.32
C GLY A 394 9.35 -18.84 -3.84
N TYR A 395 9.89 -19.81 -4.58
CA TYR A 395 9.87 -19.78 -6.05
C TYR A 395 8.47 -20.00 -6.64
N LYS A 396 7.65 -20.85 -6.00
CA LYS A 396 6.25 -21.07 -6.42
C LYS A 396 5.40 -19.82 -6.21
N ASN A 397 5.58 -19.17 -5.06
CA ASN A 397 4.87 -17.95 -4.72
C ASN A 397 5.25 -16.81 -5.65
N THR A 398 6.54 -16.63 -5.98
CA THR A 398 7.00 -15.65 -6.98
C THR A 398 6.26 -15.83 -8.30
N ALA A 399 6.24 -17.05 -8.85
CA ALA A 399 5.52 -17.32 -10.09
C ALA A 399 4.01 -17.06 -9.97
N ALA A 400 3.40 -17.44 -8.84
CA ALA A 400 1.97 -17.26 -8.61
C ALA A 400 1.57 -15.77 -8.53
N VAL A 401 2.34 -14.96 -7.81
CA VAL A 401 2.10 -13.51 -7.70
C VAL A 401 2.23 -12.84 -9.07
N ILE A 402 3.29 -13.13 -9.83
CA ILE A 402 3.47 -12.53 -11.16
C ILE A 402 2.32 -12.93 -12.10
N ARG A 403 1.89 -14.19 -12.13
CA ARG A 403 0.75 -14.62 -12.95
C ARG A 403 -0.54 -13.89 -12.58
N ARG A 404 -0.77 -13.66 -11.28
CA ARG A 404 -1.92 -12.91 -10.79
C ARG A 404 -1.87 -11.44 -11.24
N ASP A 405 -0.67 -10.80 -11.15
CA ASP A 405 -0.55 -9.35 -11.20
C ASP A 405 -0.04 -8.79 -12.54
N ARG A 406 0.50 -9.64 -13.45
CA ARG A 406 1.12 -9.19 -14.71
C ARG A 406 0.21 -8.47 -15.69
N ASN A 407 -1.11 -8.53 -15.52
CA ASN A 407 -2.06 -7.79 -16.37
C ASN A 407 -2.33 -6.36 -15.86
N HIS A 408 -1.88 -6.00 -14.65
CA HIS A 408 -2.01 -4.64 -14.13
C HIS A 408 -1.04 -3.69 -14.84
N PRO A 409 -1.52 -2.67 -15.57
CA PRO A 409 -0.64 -1.71 -16.23
C PRO A 409 0.13 -0.84 -15.23
N SER A 410 -0.36 -0.67 -14.01
CA SER A 410 0.31 0.06 -12.93
C SER A 410 1.62 -0.59 -12.49
N VAL A 411 1.72 -1.91 -12.49
CA VAL A 411 2.95 -2.61 -12.12
C VAL A 411 4.05 -2.35 -13.15
N ILE A 412 5.17 -1.77 -12.70
CA ILE A 412 6.31 -1.40 -13.56
C ILE A 412 7.62 -2.10 -13.18
N ILE A 413 7.74 -2.63 -11.97
CA ILE A 413 8.92 -3.32 -11.44
C ILE A 413 8.46 -4.52 -10.60
N TRP A 414 9.15 -5.65 -10.75
CA TRP A 414 9.01 -6.82 -9.90
C TRP A 414 10.06 -6.79 -8.79
N GLY A 415 9.62 -6.73 -7.51
CA GLY A 415 10.46 -6.72 -6.32
C GLY A 415 10.73 -8.12 -5.81
N ILE A 416 11.94 -8.63 -6.01
CA ILE A 416 12.28 -10.00 -5.62
C ILE A 416 12.92 -10.13 -4.23
N GLY A 417 13.18 -9.00 -3.56
CA GLY A 417 13.71 -9.04 -2.19
C GLY A 417 14.00 -7.67 -1.59
N ASN A 418 13.71 -7.54 -0.29
CA ASN A 418 14.02 -6.36 0.50
C ASN A 418 15.08 -6.68 1.54
N GLU A 419 16.19 -5.95 1.53
CA GLU A 419 17.27 -6.04 2.54
C GLU A 419 17.68 -7.49 2.84
N ILE A 420 17.71 -8.31 1.81
CA ILE A 420 17.95 -9.75 1.90
C ILE A 420 19.32 -10.02 2.54
N TYR A 421 19.36 -10.85 3.57
CA TYR A 421 20.59 -11.19 4.25
C TYR A 421 21.67 -11.78 3.33
N GLU A 422 21.24 -12.58 2.36
CA GLU A 422 22.10 -13.23 1.37
C GLU A 422 22.81 -12.25 0.42
N GLN A 423 22.45 -10.95 0.42
CA GLN A 423 23.08 -9.93 -0.44
C GLN A 423 24.61 -9.82 -0.23
N GLY A 424 25.09 -10.07 1.01
CA GLY A 424 26.51 -10.07 1.36
C GLY A 424 27.15 -11.46 1.40
N GLN A 425 26.40 -12.52 1.12
CA GLN A 425 26.85 -13.91 1.26
C GLN A 425 27.30 -14.53 -0.06
N ALA A 426 28.29 -15.43 0.03
CA ALA A 426 28.68 -16.24 -1.12
C ALA A 426 27.51 -17.08 -1.62
N GLY A 427 27.16 -16.94 -2.90
CA GLY A 427 26.06 -17.69 -3.51
C GLY A 427 24.68 -17.00 -3.43
N GLY A 428 24.52 -15.90 -2.68
CA GLY A 428 23.27 -15.15 -2.64
C GLY A 428 22.78 -14.70 -4.03
N HIS A 429 23.70 -14.29 -4.91
CA HIS A 429 23.42 -13.95 -6.29
C HIS A 429 22.81 -15.10 -7.11
N LEU A 430 23.02 -16.37 -6.73
CA LEU A 430 22.42 -17.51 -7.43
C LEU A 430 20.92 -17.61 -7.14
N ILE A 431 20.50 -17.27 -5.91
CA ILE A 431 19.08 -17.20 -5.55
C ILE A 431 18.43 -16.03 -6.30
N ALA A 432 19.10 -14.85 -6.29
CA ALA A 432 18.62 -13.67 -7.02
C ALA A 432 18.42 -13.96 -8.52
N ARG A 433 19.40 -14.59 -9.19
CA ARG A 433 19.30 -14.98 -10.60
C ARG A 433 18.14 -15.94 -10.85
N LYS A 434 17.94 -16.93 -9.99
CA LYS A 434 16.85 -17.90 -10.12
C LYS A 434 15.48 -17.20 -10.00
N LEU A 435 15.32 -16.27 -9.06
CA LEU A 435 14.09 -15.48 -8.92
C LEU A 435 13.90 -14.56 -10.15
N ASN A 436 14.97 -13.90 -10.61
CA ASN A 436 14.95 -13.09 -11.83
C ASN A 436 14.51 -13.91 -13.07
N GLU A 437 15.06 -15.12 -13.25
CA GLU A 437 14.66 -16.02 -14.33
C GLU A 437 13.17 -16.39 -14.25
N ILE A 438 12.65 -16.69 -13.05
CA ILE A 438 11.21 -16.97 -12.87
C ILE A 438 10.38 -15.75 -13.26
N CYS A 439 10.78 -14.55 -12.85
CA CYS A 439 10.08 -13.32 -13.22
C CYS A 439 10.02 -13.17 -14.74
N HIS A 440 11.13 -13.32 -15.43
CA HIS A 440 11.19 -13.17 -16.90
C HIS A 440 10.50 -14.31 -17.67
N VAL A 441 10.42 -15.52 -17.09
CA VAL A 441 9.62 -16.62 -17.66
C VAL A 441 8.12 -16.29 -17.61
N GLU A 442 7.66 -15.75 -16.50
CA GLU A 442 6.25 -15.41 -16.29
C GLU A 442 5.85 -14.07 -16.92
N ASP A 443 6.78 -13.10 -16.94
CA ASP A 443 6.59 -11.77 -17.52
C ASP A 443 7.92 -11.14 -17.97
N PRO A 444 8.30 -11.26 -19.26
CA PRO A 444 9.51 -10.65 -19.79
C PRO A 444 9.39 -9.14 -20.05
N THR A 445 8.27 -8.51 -19.74
CA THR A 445 8.01 -7.10 -20.09
C THR A 445 8.42 -6.11 -19.02
N ARG A 446 8.68 -6.57 -17.79
CA ARG A 446 9.04 -5.74 -16.64
C ARG A 446 10.39 -6.14 -16.06
N PRO A 447 11.20 -5.17 -15.62
CA PRO A 447 12.46 -5.46 -14.94
C PRO A 447 12.23 -5.95 -13.50
N THR A 448 13.24 -6.63 -12.98
CA THR A 448 13.35 -7.02 -11.59
C THR A 448 14.28 -6.10 -10.80
N MET A 449 14.06 -6.01 -9.48
CA MET A 449 14.92 -5.27 -8.56
C MET A 449 14.95 -5.94 -7.19
N THR A 450 16.09 -5.87 -6.50
CA THR A 450 16.21 -6.02 -5.06
C THR A 450 16.42 -4.65 -4.41
N ALA A 451 15.89 -4.46 -3.22
CA ALA A 451 16.07 -3.26 -2.41
C ALA A 451 17.20 -3.50 -1.40
N ASN A 452 18.34 -2.82 -1.58
CA ASN A 452 19.60 -3.17 -0.91
C ASN A 452 20.05 -2.08 0.07
N ASN A 453 20.25 -2.46 1.33
CA ASN A 453 20.68 -1.54 2.40
C ASN A 453 22.20 -1.51 2.66
N ASP A 454 22.93 -2.53 2.22
CA ASP A 454 24.35 -2.75 2.57
C ASP A 454 25.32 -2.59 1.39
N ILE A 455 24.97 -1.84 0.35
CA ILE A 455 25.80 -1.65 -0.85
C ILE A 455 27.19 -1.10 -0.48
N HIS A 456 27.25 -0.19 0.50
CA HIS A 456 28.48 0.46 0.95
C HIS A 456 28.89 0.08 2.38
N ASN A 457 28.36 -1.00 2.92
CA ASN A 457 28.78 -1.50 4.23
C ASN A 457 30.23 -2.03 4.16
N GLU A 458 31.09 -1.50 5.01
CA GLU A 458 32.52 -1.91 5.05
C GLU A 458 32.75 -3.14 5.93
N THR A 459 31.72 -3.64 6.62
CA THR A 459 31.82 -4.82 7.47
C THR A 459 32.02 -6.06 6.61
N PRO A 460 33.04 -6.87 6.85
CA PRO A 460 33.28 -8.11 6.10
C PRO A 460 32.06 -9.05 6.16
N GLY A 461 31.56 -9.48 5.00
CA GLY A 461 30.43 -10.38 4.86
C GLY A 461 29.05 -9.73 5.01
N ALA A 462 28.98 -8.42 5.28
CA ALA A 462 27.71 -7.66 5.28
C ALA A 462 27.53 -6.87 3.97
N LYS A 463 28.64 -6.38 3.36
CA LYS A 463 28.59 -5.60 2.13
C LYS A 463 27.94 -6.38 1.00
N THR A 464 26.95 -5.78 0.35
CA THR A 464 26.31 -6.34 -0.85
C THR A 464 27.37 -6.62 -1.93
N THR A 465 27.37 -7.83 -2.47
CA THR A 465 28.34 -8.20 -3.52
C THR A 465 27.91 -7.64 -4.88
N ILE A 466 28.90 -7.34 -5.74
CA ILE A 466 28.64 -6.87 -7.11
C ILE A 466 27.82 -7.91 -7.89
N GLU A 467 28.15 -9.19 -7.72
CA GLU A 467 27.46 -10.30 -8.36
C GLU A 467 25.99 -10.38 -7.95
N PHE A 468 25.66 -9.97 -6.71
CA PHE A 468 24.28 -9.90 -6.24
C PHE A 468 23.53 -8.73 -6.87
N LEU A 469 24.13 -7.53 -6.89
CA LEU A 469 23.54 -6.35 -7.53
C LEU A 469 23.28 -6.60 -9.02
N GLU A 470 24.22 -7.21 -9.73
CA GLU A 470 24.12 -7.52 -11.16
C GLU A 470 23.28 -8.77 -11.48
N ALA A 471 22.67 -9.39 -10.47
CA ALA A 471 21.73 -10.50 -10.65
C ALA A 471 20.31 -10.04 -10.99
N THR A 472 20.02 -8.74 -10.90
CA THR A 472 18.74 -8.11 -11.24
C THR A 472 18.91 -7.05 -12.30
N ASP A 473 17.80 -6.58 -12.90
CA ASP A 473 17.86 -5.61 -14.03
C ASP A 473 18.11 -4.18 -13.57
N LEU A 474 17.68 -3.85 -12.34
CA LEU A 474 17.80 -2.52 -11.73
C LEU A 474 18.52 -2.62 -10.39
N ILE A 475 19.24 -1.59 -10.02
CA ILE A 475 19.94 -1.46 -8.73
C ILE A 475 19.10 -0.57 -7.81
N GLY A 476 18.52 -1.17 -6.77
CA GLY A 476 17.74 -0.48 -5.75
C GLY A 476 18.58 -0.12 -4.52
N TYR A 477 18.53 1.14 -4.11
CA TYR A 477 19.22 1.67 -2.94
C TYR A 477 18.24 1.91 -1.80
N ASN A 478 18.48 1.25 -0.65
CA ASN A 478 17.81 1.58 0.61
C ASN A 478 18.69 2.50 1.46
N HIS A 479 18.04 3.29 2.31
CA HIS A 479 18.64 4.14 3.34
C HIS A 479 19.53 5.29 2.86
N ILE A 480 19.53 5.65 1.58
CA ILE A 480 20.13 6.91 1.18
C ILE A 480 19.35 8.06 1.82
N GLY A 481 20.03 8.95 2.54
CA GLY A 481 19.40 10.02 3.29
C GLY A 481 19.02 9.66 4.74
N ASN A 482 19.39 8.46 5.22
CA ASN A 482 19.25 8.07 6.62
C ASN A 482 20.63 8.06 7.30
N TRP A 483 20.73 8.26 8.58
CA TRP A 483 21.93 8.03 9.38
C TRP A 483 23.13 8.98 9.18
N GLY A 484 22.97 10.12 8.52
CA GLY A 484 23.98 11.19 8.51
C GLY A 484 25.26 10.93 7.73
N THR A 485 25.28 10.02 6.77
CA THR A 485 26.48 9.71 5.98
C THR A 485 26.30 9.95 4.47
N VAL A 486 27.27 10.58 3.89
CA VAL A 486 27.89 10.52 2.54
C VAL A 486 26.99 10.23 1.31
N TYR A 487 25.72 10.60 1.29
CA TYR A 487 24.69 10.26 0.31
C TYR A 487 24.93 10.70 -1.13
N ARG A 488 25.56 11.86 -1.29
CA ARG A 488 25.89 12.45 -2.59
C ARG A 488 26.85 11.59 -3.41
N ARG A 489 27.61 10.74 -2.71
CA ARG A 489 28.62 9.91 -3.33
C ARG A 489 28.02 8.68 -4.00
N LEU A 490 27.03 8.03 -3.38
CA LEU A 490 26.63 6.69 -3.74
C LEU A 490 26.12 6.60 -5.18
N TYR A 491 25.11 7.38 -5.55
CA TYR A 491 24.64 7.39 -6.93
C TYR A 491 25.73 7.86 -7.91
N PHE A 492 26.57 8.82 -7.53
CA PHE A 492 27.59 9.37 -8.40
C PHE A 492 28.82 8.45 -8.53
N GLU A 493 29.35 7.99 -7.40
CA GLU A 493 30.56 7.14 -7.37
C GLU A 493 30.27 5.78 -8.01
N ASP A 494 29.14 5.16 -7.70
CA ASP A 494 28.73 3.89 -8.29
C ASP A 494 28.44 4.04 -9.78
N LYS A 495 27.75 5.12 -10.19
CA LYS A 495 27.53 5.38 -11.62
C LYS A 495 28.84 5.61 -12.39
N TRP A 496 29.82 6.20 -11.76
CA TRP A 496 31.16 6.36 -12.34
C TRP A 496 31.91 5.04 -12.45
N ALA A 497 31.85 4.21 -11.41
CA ALA A 497 32.49 2.91 -11.35
C ALA A 497 31.78 1.88 -12.25
N HIS A 498 30.46 1.96 -12.32
CA HIS A 498 29.59 1.04 -13.05
C HIS A 498 28.66 1.80 -13.99
N PRO A 499 29.16 2.31 -15.14
CA PRO A 499 28.38 3.17 -16.04
C PRO A 499 27.16 2.48 -16.65
N GLU A 500 27.09 1.14 -16.64
CA GLU A 500 25.96 0.34 -17.15
C GLU A 500 24.82 0.21 -16.16
N TRP A 501 25.04 0.50 -14.87
CA TRP A 501 24.01 0.35 -13.86
C TRP A 501 22.84 1.31 -14.07
N LYS A 502 21.64 0.77 -13.89
CA LYS A 502 20.38 1.48 -13.90
C LYS A 502 19.94 1.63 -12.44
N VAL A 503 20.00 2.84 -11.91
CA VAL A 503 19.92 3.09 -10.45
C VAL A 503 18.68 3.86 -10.04
N MET A 504 18.11 3.50 -8.89
CA MET A 504 17.04 4.24 -8.25
C MET A 504 17.00 4.00 -6.73
N GLY A 505 16.35 4.89 -6.02
CA GLY A 505 16.07 4.69 -4.60
C GLY A 505 14.88 3.75 -4.40
N SER A 506 15.12 2.61 -3.76
CA SER A 506 14.08 1.65 -3.42
C SER A 506 13.44 1.93 -2.06
N GLU A 507 14.21 2.52 -1.10
CA GLU A 507 13.72 2.87 0.22
C GLU A 507 14.59 3.97 0.84
N ASN A 508 14.26 5.21 0.60
CA ASN A 508 15.10 6.34 0.97
C ASN A 508 14.36 7.38 1.82
N ALA A 509 15.13 8.34 2.33
CA ALA A 509 14.65 9.56 2.99
C ALA A 509 13.72 9.32 4.20
N PHE A 510 14.18 8.48 5.13
CA PHE A 510 13.50 8.25 6.40
C PHE A 510 13.31 9.57 7.15
N SER A 511 12.07 10.05 7.22
CA SER A 511 11.71 11.23 8.00
C SER A 511 10.82 10.83 9.17
N SER A 512 11.42 10.58 10.33
CA SER A 512 10.63 10.33 11.53
C SER A 512 10.16 11.65 12.11
N ASN A 513 8.88 11.96 11.93
CA ASN A 513 8.22 13.07 12.60
C ASN A 513 6.85 12.67 13.10
N TYR A 514 6.44 13.27 14.20
CA TYR A 514 5.13 13.05 14.80
C TYR A 514 4.22 14.20 14.41
N ARG A 515 2.98 13.91 14.01
CA ARG A 515 2.01 14.96 13.63
C ARG A 515 1.80 15.95 14.77
N GLY A 516 2.17 17.23 14.53
CA GLY A 516 1.94 18.32 15.47
C GLY A 516 2.83 18.34 16.72
N GLU A 517 3.88 17.50 16.78
CA GLU A 517 4.87 17.54 17.85
C GLU A 517 6.15 18.27 17.39
N TYR A 518 6.53 19.30 18.11
CA TYR A 518 7.67 20.15 17.76
C TYR A 518 8.64 20.26 18.93
N VAL A 519 9.91 20.03 18.64
CA VAL A 519 11.02 20.10 19.59
C VAL A 519 12.01 21.15 19.11
N LEU A 520 12.39 22.09 19.97
CA LEU A 520 13.37 23.13 19.66
C LEU A 520 14.80 22.67 19.91
N GLU A 521 15.01 21.81 20.93
CA GLU A 521 16.32 21.31 21.32
C GLU A 521 16.38 19.79 21.13
N PRO A 522 17.53 19.23 20.70
CA PRO A 522 17.70 17.78 20.61
C PRO A 522 17.46 17.13 21.96
N ARG A 523 16.61 16.12 22.02
CA ARG A 523 16.46 15.25 23.20
C ARG A 523 17.42 14.08 23.10
N ALA A 524 17.79 13.50 24.25
CA ALA A 524 18.79 12.43 24.34
C ALA A 524 18.41 11.14 23.57
N SER A 525 17.16 10.96 23.17
CA SER A 525 16.77 9.88 22.27
C SER A 525 17.00 10.29 20.82
N SER A 526 17.68 9.46 20.06
CA SER A 526 18.11 9.69 18.68
C SER A 526 16.98 10.03 17.68
N HIS A 527 15.70 9.89 18.09
CA HIS A 527 14.54 10.02 17.24
C HIS A 527 13.79 11.37 17.36
N HIS A 528 14.20 12.26 18.28
CA HIS A 528 13.64 13.59 18.42
C HIS A 528 14.62 14.66 17.96
N LYS A 529 14.86 14.71 16.64
CA LYS A 529 15.58 15.84 16.04
C LYS A 529 14.70 17.10 16.16
N PRO A 530 15.27 18.30 16.30
CA PRO A 530 14.52 19.53 16.11
C PRO A 530 13.79 19.51 14.78
N TYR A 531 12.51 19.90 14.76
CA TYR A 531 11.67 19.77 13.57
C TYR A 531 12.26 20.45 12.32
N TYR A 532 12.98 21.55 12.50
CA TYR A 532 13.66 22.27 11.43
C TYR A 532 14.89 21.53 10.86
N MET A 533 15.35 20.50 11.53
CA MET A 533 16.44 19.64 11.06
C MET A 533 15.95 18.30 10.48
N GLY A 534 14.72 17.91 10.79
CA GLY A 534 14.19 16.58 10.45
C GLY A 534 14.03 16.33 8.95
N MET A 535 13.93 17.39 8.15
CA MET A 535 13.75 17.32 6.70
C MET A 535 15.03 17.47 5.89
N LEU A 536 16.17 17.83 6.50
CA LEU A 536 17.39 18.14 5.76
C LEU A 536 17.91 16.98 4.94
N ASP A 537 17.87 15.77 5.48
CA ASP A 537 18.33 14.57 4.78
C ASP A 537 17.45 14.28 3.55
N SER A 538 16.13 14.38 3.71
CA SER A 538 15.16 14.22 2.62
C SER A 538 15.29 15.30 1.54
N GLU A 539 15.58 16.54 1.95
CA GLU A 539 15.81 17.68 1.08
C GLU A 539 17.07 17.48 0.23
N GLU A 540 18.18 17.08 0.85
CA GLU A 540 19.44 16.82 0.16
C GLU A 540 19.32 15.66 -0.86
N LEU A 541 18.62 14.59 -0.49
CA LEU A 541 18.34 13.49 -1.40
C LEU A 541 17.54 13.97 -2.61
N TRP A 542 16.42 14.69 -2.36
CA TRP A 542 15.56 15.15 -3.44
C TRP A 542 16.26 16.14 -4.38
N LYS A 543 17.10 17.04 -3.85
CA LYS A 543 17.97 17.89 -4.67
C LYS A 543 18.80 17.09 -5.64
N PHE A 544 19.40 15.99 -5.17
CA PHE A 544 20.24 15.12 -5.98
C PHE A 544 19.42 14.36 -7.03
N THR A 545 18.37 13.68 -6.61
CA THR A 545 17.49 12.91 -7.50
C THR A 545 16.88 13.78 -8.60
N ARG A 546 16.52 15.01 -8.29
CA ARG A 546 16.00 15.97 -9.26
C ARG A 546 17.02 16.43 -10.28
N LEU A 547 18.30 16.55 -9.89
CA LEU A 547 19.38 17.09 -10.74
C LEU A 547 19.90 16.09 -11.78
N TYR A 548 19.85 14.80 -11.47
CA TYR A 548 20.46 13.76 -12.32
C TYR A 548 19.41 12.87 -12.95
N ASP A 549 19.29 12.92 -14.29
CA ASP A 549 18.29 12.16 -15.03
C ASP A 549 18.49 10.65 -14.89
N TYR A 550 19.74 10.18 -14.84
CA TYR A 550 20.05 8.75 -14.66
C TYR A 550 19.54 8.15 -13.34
N VAL A 551 19.30 8.95 -12.30
CA VAL A 551 18.58 8.51 -11.09
C VAL A 551 17.10 8.51 -11.42
N MET A 552 16.49 7.35 -11.57
CA MET A 552 15.12 7.19 -12.09
C MET A 552 14.06 7.78 -11.15
N GLY A 553 14.38 7.90 -9.87
CA GLY A 553 13.53 8.43 -8.81
C GLY A 553 13.81 7.74 -7.49
N ASP A 554 12.96 8.00 -6.51
CA ASP A 554 13.05 7.40 -5.18
C ASP A 554 11.68 6.92 -4.71
N PHE A 555 11.66 5.79 -3.98
CA PHE A 555 10.57 5.42 -3.09
C PHE A 555 10.96 5.82 -1.67
N LEU A 556 10.17 6.70 -1.07
CA LEU A 556 10.46 7.22 0.26
C LEU A 556 9.90 6.30 1.34
N TRP A 557 10.60 6.18 2.46
CA TRP A 557 10.14 5.48 3.65
C TRP A 557 9.57 6.46 4.69
N ALA A 558 8.25 6.54 4.83
CA ALA A 558 7.20 5.84 4.13
C ALA A 558 6.07 6.80 3.75
N GLY A 559 5.09 6.35 2.98
CA GLY A 559 3.94 7.19 2.64
C GLY A 559 2.98 7.41 3.80
N ILE A 560 2.79 6.39 4.64
CA ILE A 560 1.85 6.39 5.77
C ILE A 560 2.52 5.76 6.97
N ASP A 561 2.28 6.26 8.18
CA ASP A 561 2.66 5.61 9.42
C ASP A 561 2.03 4.20 9.47
N TYR A 562 2.74 3.24 10.01
CA TYR A 562 2.32 1.85 10.05
C TYR A 562 2.59 1.22 11.42
N MET A 563 1.93 0.12 11.71
CA MET A 563 2.05 -0.57 12.99
C MET A 563 3.32 -1.44 13.03
N GLY A 564 3.93 -1.49 14.22
CA GLY A 564 5.14 -2.30 14.47
C GLY A 564 6.44 -1.55 14.28
N GLU A 565 7.54 -2.28 14.27
CA GLU A 565 8.94 -1.82 14.11
C GLU A 565 9.42 -0.76 15.11
N TRP A 566 8.70 -0.48 16.15
CA TRP A 566 9.05 0.56 17.12
C TRP A 566 9.00 0.07 18.57
N ALA A 567 9.90 0.59 19.40
CA ALA A 567 9.99 0.19 20.79
C ALA A 567 8.83 0.75 21.63
N TRP A 568 8.32 -0.08 22.56
CA TRP A 568 7.34 0.34 23.56
C TRP A 568 7.76 1.65 24.28
N PRO A 569 6.87 2.61 24.52
CA PRO A 569 5.39 2.54 24.39
C PRO A 569 4.85 2.83 22.98
N ASN A 570 5.68 3.01 21.97
CA ASN A 570 5.18 3.22 20.61
C ASN A 570 4.69 1.91 20.01
N ILE A 571 3.54 1.97 19.36
CA ILE A 571 2.93 0.87 18.58
C ILE A 571 2.99 1.12 17.09
N LEU A 572 3.33 2.37 16.69
CA LEU A 572 3.45 2.81 15.31
C LEU A 572 4.87 3.24 15.00
N SER A 573 5.31 2.98 13.78
CA SER A 573 6.48 3.57 13.15
C SER A 573 6.11 4.92 12.53
N PRO A 574 6.63 6.06 13.04
CA PRO A 574 6.19 7.40 12.63
C PRO A 574 6.94 7.92 11.38
N CYS A 575 7.20 7.05 10.41
CA CYS A 575 7.99 7.36 9.22
C CYS A 575 7.17 7.92 8.07
N GLY A 576 5.84 7.83 8.15
CA GLY A 576 4.93 8.25 7.10
C GLY A 576 4.89 9.75 6.86
N LEU A 577 4.49 10.13 5.65
CA LEU A 577 4.10 11.50 5.30
C LEU A 577 2.67 11.79 5.77
N LEU A 578 1.83 10.75 5.87
CA LEU A 578 0.54 10.75 6.53
C LEU A 578 0.64 9.92 7.82
N ASP A 579 -0.18 10.25 8.83
CA ASP A 579 -0.38 9.36 9.96
C ASP A 579 -1.34 8.19 9.61
N THR A 580 -1.60 7.26 10.53
CA THR A 580 -2.49 6.11 10.29
C THR A 580 -3.92 6.50 9.94
N CYS A 581 -4.39 7.66 10.43
CA CYS A 581 -5.69 8.24 10.06
C CYS A 581 -5.69 8.88 8.66
N GLY A 582 -4.52 9.00 8.01
CA GLY A 582 -4.34 9.73 6.77
C GLY A 582 -4.40 11.25 6.94
N PHE A 583 -4.04 11.78 8.11
CA PHE A 583 -3.81 13.21 8.30
C PHE A 583 -2.39 13.57 7.90
N GLU A 584 -2.24 14.71 7.24
CA GLU A 584 -0.98 15.19 6.71
C GLU A 584 -0.01 15.60 7.83
N LYS A 585 1.25 15.18 7.70
CA LYS A 585 2.37 15.62 8.54
C LYS A 585 3.17 16.69 7.80
N ASP A 586 4.14 17.30 8.45
CA ASP A 586 4.92 18.40 7.84
C ASP A 586 5.70 17.94 6.60
N SER A 587 6.22 16.71 6.63
CA SER A 587 6.90 16.07 5.51
C SER A 587 6.02 15.92 4.26
N TYR A 588 4.71 15.73 4.42
CA TYR A 588 3.76 15.74 3.32
C TYR A 588 3.82 17.06 2.56
N TYR A 589 3.77 18.17 3.26
CA TYR A 589 3.79 19.50 2.65
C TYR A 589 5.15 19.86 2.04
N PHE A 590 6.25 19.35 2.62
CA PHE A 590 7.55 19.48 2.00
C PHE A 590 7.56 18.82 0.62
N PHE A 591 7.23 17.53 0.53
CA PHE A 591 7.21 16.81 -0.75
C PHE A 591 6.13 17.34 -1.70
N ALA A 592 4.95 17.70 -1.20
CA ALA A 592 3.92 18.35 -2.01
C ALA A 592 4.44 19.64 -2.67
N SER A 593 5.26 20.45 -1.96
CA SER A 593 5.87 21.65 -2.53
C SER A 593 6.86 21.34 -3.66
N GLN A 594 7.41 20.12 -3.70
CA GLN A 594 8.39 19.72 -4.72
C GLN A 594 7.77 18.90 -5.85
N TRP A 595 6.72 18.14 -5.57
CA TRP A 595 6.13 17.17 -6.50
C TRP A 595 4.84 17.64 -7.15
N SER A 596 4.05 18.48 -6.45
CA SER A 596 2.76 18.91 -6.96
C SER A 596 2.88 20.13 -7.91
N SER A 597 2.11 20.10 -8.98
CA SER A 597 1.88 21.28 -9.83
C SER A 597 0.89 22.28 -9.20
N LYS A 598 0.04 21.82 -8.28
CA LYS A 598 -0.90 22.67 -7.53
C LYS A 598 -0.13 23.61 -6.61
N PRO A 599 -0.68 24.79 -6.31
CA PRO A 599 -0.07 25.71 -5.33
C PRO A 599 0.03 25.07 -3.95
N VAL A 600 1.20 25.13 -3.35
CA VAL A 600 1.46 24.68 -1.98
C VAL A 600 2.06 25.84 -1.21
N ILE A 601 1.50 26.13 -0.05
CA ILE A 601 2.04 27.07 0.93
C ILE A 601 1.66 26.58 2.32
N LYS A 602 2.63 26.28 3.18
CA LYS A 602 2.40 25.70 4.50
C LYS A 602 3.38 26.21 5.53
N LEU A 603 2.85 26.78 6.61
CA LEU A 603 3.59 27.19 7.79
C LEU A 603 3.81 26.04 8.76
N VAL A 604 5.00 25.97 9.31
CA VAL A 604 5.47 25.07 10.36
C VAL A 604 6.33 25.88 11.33
N PRO A 605 6.22 25.74 12.63
CA PRO A 605 5.35 24.86 13.45
C PRO A 605 4.01 25.52 13.81
N HIS A 606 3.30 24.91 14.75
CA HIS A 606 2.19 25.60 15.45
C HIS A 606 2.68 26.86 16.17
N TRP A 607 1.74 27.77 16.49
CA TRP A 607 2.08 29.01 17.19
C TRP A 607 1.61 29.05 18.65
N ASN A 608 1.86 27.93 19.40
CA ASN A 608 1.55 27.75 20.81
C ASN A 608 2.82 27.39 21.60
N TRP A 609 3.52 28.39 22.08
CA TRP A 609 4.80 28.26 22.81
C TRP A 609 4.74 28.96 24.16
N PRO A 610 3.85 28.57 25.09
CA PRO A 610 3.71 29.24 26.38
C PRO A 610 5.04 29.22 27.15
N GLY A 611 5.44 30.38 27.71
CA GLY A 611 6.70 30.53 28.42
C GLY A 611 7.96 30.64 27.54
N GLN A 612 7.79 30.80 26.23
CA GLN A 612 8.90 31.07 25.30
C GLN A 612 8.86 32.47 24.71
N GLU A 613 8.10 33.37 25.32
CA GLU A 613 7.93 34.77 24.84
C GLU A 613 9.30 35.44 24.65
N GLY A 614 9.51 36.04 23.47
CA GLY A 614 10.75 36.67 23.08
C GLY A 614 11.87 35.77 22.58
N LYS A 615 11.74 34.41 22.74
CA LYS A 615 12.72 33.50 22.16
C LYS A 615 12.51 33.36 20.67
N ALA A 616 13.60 33.22 19.93
CA ALA A 616 13.56 32.99 18.49
C ALA A 616 13.07 31.57 18.19
N ILE A 617 11.93 31.47 17.54
CA ILE A 617 11.35 30.23 17.02
C ILE A 617 11.64 30.12 15.53
N PRO A 618 12.24 29.04 15.01
CA PRO A 618 12.39 28.80 13.59
C PRO A 618 11.01 28.62 12.95
N VAL A 619 10.61 29.51 12.04
CA VAL A 619 9.36 29.40 11.26
C VAL A 619 9.74 28.99 9.86
N ILE A 620 9.22 27.85 9.45
CA ILE A 620 9.45 27.26 8.12
C ILE A 620 8.21 27.46 7.26
N CYS A 621 8.42 27.75 5.98
CA CYS A 621 7.37 27.66 4.97
C CYS A 621 7.79 26.69 3.88
N PHE A 622 7.00 25.61 3.72
CA PHE A 622 7.08 24.72 2.56
C PHE A 622 6.19 25.27 1.46
N THR A 623 6.76 25.56 0.31
CA THR A 623 5.99 26.22 -0.76
C THR A 623 6.59 25.95 -2.14
N ASN A 624 5.76 26.06 -3.17
CA ASN A 624 6.17 26.16 -4.57
C ASN A 624 5.73 27.50 -5.20
N CYS A 625 5.46 28.51 -4.35
CA CYS A 625 5.21 29.89 -4.78
C CYS A 625 6.49 30.57 -5.26
N ASP A 626 6.35 31.57 -6.12
CA ASP A 626 7.47 32.32 -6.70
C ASP A 626 8.18 33.20 -5.66
N GLU A 627 7.42 33.79 -4.72
CA GLU A 627 7.87 34.64 -3.62
C GLU A 627 6.89 34.49 -2.45
N VAL A 628 7.40 34.54 -1.22
CA VAL A 628 6.60 34.45 0.01
C VAL A 628 7.02 35.53 1.00
N GLU A 629 6.06 36.18 1.67
CA GLU A 629 6.26 37.15 2.74
C GLU A 629 5.64 36.65 4.04
N LEU A 630 6.42 36.66 5.14
CA LEU A 630 5.97 36.29 6.47
C LEU A 630 5.49 37.50 7.26
N PHE A 631 4.36 37.38 7.93
CA PHE A 631 3.81 38.36 8.87
C PHE A 631 3.61 37.75 10.26
N VAL A 632 3.92 38.52 11.29
CA VAL A 632 3.67 38.15 12.70
C VAL A 632 2.86 39.28 13.32
N ASN A 633 1.65 38.99 13.78
CA ASN A 633 0.73 39.99 14.33
C ASN A 633 0.58 41.24 13.41
N GLY A 634 0.58 41.02 12.07
CA GLY A 634 0.49 42.09 11.06
C GLY A 634 1.81 42.77 10.69
N GLN A 635 2.90 42.52 11.41
CA GLN A 635 4.23 43.05 11.08
C GLN A 635 4.96 42.15 10.10
N SER A 636 5.48 42.69 9.01
CA SER A 636 6.28 41.94 8.03
C SER A 636 7.66 41.54 8.57
N PHE A 637 8.03 40.31 8.36
CA PHE A 637 9.36 39.72 8.59
C PHE A 637 10.16 39.58 7.30
N GLY A 638 9.66 40.17 6.22
CA GLY A 638 10.32 40.21 4.91
C GLY A 638 9.96 39.09 3.96
N LYS A 639 10.38 39.28 2.75
CA LYS A 639 10.14 38.38 1.62
C LYS A 639 11.30 37.43 1.40
N GLN A 640 10.99 36.19 1.07
CA GLN A 640 11.96 35.20 0.63
C GLN A 640 11.48 34.49 -0.64
N ALA A 641 12.41 33.91 -1.40
CA ALA A 641 12.17 33.15 -2.59
C ALA A 641 13.25 32.07 -2.75
N TYR A 642 12.94 31.04 -3.53
CA TYR A 642 13.94 30.05 -3.92
C TYR A 642 14.78 30.53 -5.08
N ASP A 643 16.05 30.12 -5.07
CA ASP A 643 16.90 30.14 -6.24
C ASP A 643 16.86 28.76 -6.90
N TYR A 644 15.81 28.51 -7.67
CA TYR A 644 15.67 27.22 -8.34
C TYR A 644 16.81 26.99 -9.33
N PHE A 645 17.64 25.98 -9.07
CA PHE A 645 18.53 25.45 -10.08
C PHE A 645 17.68 24.87 -11.22
N ARG A 646 17.68 25.55 -12.36
CA ARG A 646 17.10 24.98 -13.59
C ARG A 646 17.97 23.82 -14.04
N PRO A 647 17.41 22.69 -14.46
CA PRO A 647 18.18 21.64 -15.12
C PRO A 647 19.00 22.24 -16.26
N GLY A 648 20.30 22.02 -16.28
CA GLY A 648 21.23 22.63 -17.23
C GLY A 648 21.83 23.98 -16.83
N ALA A 649 21.41 24.63 -15.76
CA ALA A 649 21.97 25.93 -15.30
C ALA A 649 23.37 25.81 -14.68
N VAL A 650 23.86 24.61 -14.42
CA VAL A 650 25.22 24.37 -13.87
C VAL A 650 26.35 24.79 -14.83
N LYS A 651 26.07 25.19 -16.08
CA LYS A 651 27.07 25.62 -17.04
C LYS A 651 27.37 27.13 -17.03
N SER A 652 26.61 27.92 -16.27
CA SER A 652 26.86 29.39 -16.19
C SER A 652 27.63 29.70 -14.90
N ARG A 653 28.95 29.80 -14.99
CA ARG A 653 29.79 30.42 -13.96
C ARG A 653 29.71 31.94 -14.03
N ASP A 654 28.53 32.50 -14.06
CA ASP A 654 28.39 33.95 -13.99
C ASP A 654 28.33 34.42 -12.52
N PHE A 655 29.48 34.65 -11.96
CA PHE A 655 29.67 35.18 -10.60
C PHE A 655 29.37 36.70 -10.50
N THR A 656 28.91 37.35 -11.55
CA THR A 656 28.76 38.81 -11.59
C THR A 656 27.32 39.27 -11.31
N ALA A 657 26.34 38.38 -11.36
CA ALA A 657 24.95 38.71 -11.07
C ALA A 657 24.74 38.93 -9.56
N LYS A 658 24.52 40.17 -9.16
CA LYS A 658 24.10 40.51 -7.79
C LYS A 658 22.68 39.97 -7.57
N PRO A 659 22.43 39.20 -6.51
CA PRO A 659 21.09 38.74 -6.19
C PRO A 659 20.19 39.96 -5.91
N ARG A 660 19.06 40.04 -6.61
CA ARG A 660 18.10 41.15 -6.42
C ARG A 660 17.19 40.96 -5.21
N ARG A 661 17.26 39.78 -4.54
CA ARG A 661 16.46 39.36 -3.39
C ARG A 661 17.23 38.35 -2.58
N ILE A 662 16.80 38.10 -1.34
CA ILE A 662 17.33 37.02 -0.54
C ILE A 662 16.78 35.73 -1.14
N THR A 663 17.68 34.87 -1.63
CA THR A 663 17.36 33.56 -2.17
C THR A 663 18.07 32.50 -1.36
N THR A 664 17.48 31.30 -1.28
CA THR A 664 18.08 30.17 -0.61
C THR A 664 18.23 28.99 -1.57
N ASN A 665 19.30 28.23 -1.42
CA ASN A 665 19.50 26.95 -2.10
C ASN A 665 18.77 25.81 -1.40
N GLU A 666 18.19 26.08 -0.22
CA GLU A 666 17.37 25.14 0.50
C GLU A 666 16.00 24.99 -0.19
N LEU A 667 15.32 23.84 0.01
CA LEU A 667 13.96 23.60 -0.52
C LEU A 667 12.87 23.99 0.48
N HIS A 668 13.23 24.80 1.49
CA HIS A 668 12.32 25.43 2.45
C HIS A 668 12.71 26.89 2.67
N LEU A 669 11.76 27.70 3.08
CA LEU A 669 12.01 29.08 3.50
C LEU A 669 12.03 29.13 5.04
N LEU A 670 12.98 29.86 5.64
CA LEU A 670 13.19 29.89 7.08
C LEU A 670 13.29 31.34 7.60
N TRP A 671 12.53 31.66 8.66
CA TRP A 671 12.65 32.87 9.45
C TRP A 671 12.89 32.57 10.92
N MET A 672 13.76 33.28 11.57
CA MET A 672 13.96 33.24 13.03
C MET A 672 13.07 34.30 13.67
N VAL A 673 11.94 33.90 14.27
CA VAL A 673 10.89 34.83 14.74
C VAL A 673 10.87 34.84 16.27
N PRO A 674 11.04 36.00 16.92
CA PRO A 674 10.79 36.14 18.36
C PRO A 674 9.32 35.81 18.64
N TYR A 675 9.10 34.81 19.50
CA TYR A 675 7.74 34.36 19.81
C TYR A 675 6.93 35.43 20.52
N GLN A 676 5.77 35.70 20.00
CA GLN A 676 4.70 36.49 20.60
C GLN A 676 3.38 35.77 20.32
N PRO A 677 2.53 35.53 21.35
CA PRO A 677 1.19 35.00 21.10
C PRO A 677 0.42 35.82 20.07
N GLY A 678 -0.40 35.18 19.25
CA GLY A 678 -1.18 35.82 18.22
C GLY A 678 -1.20 35.06 16.91
N GLU A 679 -0.94 35.74 15.80
CA GLU A 679 -1.03 35.17 14.45
C GLU A 679 0.31 35.19 13.75
N ILE A 680 0.69 34.07 13.11
CA ILE A 680 1.67 34.06 12.03
C ILE A 680 0.94 33.77 10.71
N ARG A 681 1.30 34.47 9.66
CA ARG A 681 0.70 34.36 8.34
C ARG A 681 1.76 34.47 7.28
N VAL A 682 1.74 33.59 6.29
CA VAL A 682 2.51 33.74 5.06
C VAL A 682 1.60 34.06 3.90
N VAL A 683 2.08 34.92 3.03
CA VAL A 683 1.41 35.26 1.77
C VAL A 683 2.39 34.99 0.64
N GLY A 684 2.01 34.08 -0.26
CA GLY A 684 2.81 33.68 -1.42
C GLY A 684 2.13 34.01 -2.73
N THR A 685 2.91 34.17 -3.79
CA THR A 685 2.41 34.40 -5.14
C THR A 685 2.88 33.29 -6.06
N LYS A 686 1.99 32.73 -6.84
CA LYS A 686 2.29 31.77 -7.93
C LYS A 686 1.49 32.13 -9.18
N ASN A 687 2.17 32.34 -10.29
CA ASN A 687 1.53 32.76 -11.55
C ASN A 687 0.55 33.92 -11.35
N ASN A 688 0.95 34.97 -10.61
CA ASN A 688 0.16 36.18 -10.26
C ASN A 688 -1.08 35.91 -9.39
N THR A 689 -1.26 34.71 -8.88
CA THR A 689 -2.33 34.37 -7.92
C THR A 689 -1.75 34.38 -6.51
N VAL A 690 -2.49 34.96 -5.56
CA VAL A 690 -2.08 35.03 -4.16
C VAL A 690 -2.64 33.83 -3.38
N PHE A 691 -1.80 33.23 -2.55
CA PHE A 691 -2.12 32.13 -1.63
C PHE A 691 -1.64 32.49 -0.23
N GLU A 692 -2.27 31.96 0.80
CA GLU A 692 -1.86 32.19 2.19
C GLU A 692 -2.05 30.96 3.07
N ASP A 693 -1.26 30.87 4.12
CA ASP A 693 -1.50 29.98 5.27
C ASP A 693 -1.37 30.78 6.57
N VAL A 694 -2.24 30.45 7.54
CA VAL A 694 -2.36 31.19 8.80
C VAL A 694 -2.38 30.22 9.97
N VAL A 695 -1.51 30.45 10.94
CA VAL A 695 -1.46 29.72 12.20
C VAL A 695 -1.64 30.69 13.36
N ARG A 696 -2.51 30.34 14.30
CA ARG A 696 -2.84 31.16 15.47
C ARG A 696 -2.56 30.46 16.78
N THR A 697 -2.16 31.24 17.77
CA THR A 697 -2.17 30.80 19.14
C THR A 697 -3.60 30.49 19.55
N CYS A 698 -3.87 29.29 20.05
CA CYS A 698 -5.20 28.86 20.47
C CYS A 698 -5.36 28.95 22.00
N GLY A 699 -6.60 29.15 22.43
CA GLY A 699 -7.05 29.02 23.82
C GLY A 699 -7.36 27.57 24.20
N PRO A 700 -8.00 27.34 25.36
CA PRO A 700 -8.48 26.02 25.76
C PRO A 700 -9.49 25.44 24.76
N ALA A 701 -9.51 24.12 24.66
CA ALA A 701 -10.49 23.38 23.85
C ALA A 701 -11.93 23.74 24.26
N ALA A 702 -12.81 24.02 23.31
CA ALA A 702 -14.19 24.47 23.58
C ALA A 702 -15.22 23.93 22.57
N LYS A 703 -14.81 23.62 21.33
CA LYS A 703 -15.71 23.23 20.24
C LYS A 703 -15.16 22.04 19.48
N LEU A 704 -16.05 21.32 18.81
CA LEU A 704 -15.70 20.25 17.86
C LEU A 704 -16.16 20.64 16.45
N GLU A 705 -15.26 20.50 15.49
CA GLU A 705 -15.56 20.52 14.06
C GLU A 705 -15.52 19.08 13.53
N LEU A 706 -16.62 18.65 12.90
CA LEU A 706 -16.76 17.35 12.29
C LEU A 706 -16.82 17.50 10.78
N THR A 707 -15.94 16.84 10.07
CA THR A 707 -15.89 16.86 8.60
C THR A 707 -15.94 15.42 8.06
N ALA A 708 -16.99 15.11 7.30
CA ALA A 708 -17.10 13.85 6.59
C ALA A 708 -16.47 13.96 5.19
N ASP A 709 -15.81 12.91 4.73
CA ASP A 709 -15.29 12.86 3.35
C ASP A 709 -16.44 12.72 2.33
N ARG A 710 -17.58 12.19 2.75
CA ARG A 710 -18.84 12.08 2.01
C ARG A 710 -20.04 12.08 2.95
N THR A 711 -21.18 12.51 2.48
CA THR A 711 -22.44 12.53 3.24
C THR A 711 -23.40 11.42 2.83
N GLU A 712 -23.09 10.65 1.80
CA GLU A 712 -23.84 9.50 1.31
C GLU A 712 -22.93 8.28 1.20
N ILE A 713 -23.42 7.12 1.71
CA ILE A 713 -22.74 5.82 1.63
C ILE A 713 -23.74 4.74 1.23
N ARG A 714 -23.26 3.64 0.65
CA ARG A 714 -24.08 2.45 0.42
C ARG A 714 -24.24 1.63 1.69
N ALA A 715 -25.41 1.03 1.88
CA ALA A 715 -25.73 0.19 3.02
C ALA A 715 -25.26 -1.28 2.80
N ASP A 716 -24.08 -1.47 2.25
CA ASP A 716 -23.51 -2.78 1.87
C ASP A 716 -22.46 -3.32 2.86
N SER A 717 -22.28 -2.68 4.01
CA SER A 717 -21.26 -2.99 5.03
C SER A 717 -19.81 -2.76 4.59
N LYS A 718 -19.53 -2.37 3.35
CA LYS A 718 -18.21 -2.18 2.76
C LYS A 718 -17.90 -0.71 2.51
N ASP A 719 -18.91 0.06 2.12
CA ASP A 719 -18.75 1.49 1.94
C ASP A 719 -18.58 2.19 3.29
N ILE A 720 -17.57 3.07 3.37
CA ILE A 720 -17.15 3.72 4.62
C ILE A 720 -17.10 5.23 4.42
N CYS A 721 -17.73 5.95 5.35
CA CYS A 721 -17.51 7.37 5.55
C CYS A 721 -16.44 7.60 6.59
N HIS A 722 -15.46 8.44 6.28
CA HIS A 722 -14.43 8.90 7.20
C HIS A 722 -14.85 10.25 7.78
N VAL A 723 -15.11 10.30 9.08
CA VAL A 723 -15.43 11.54 9.76
C VAL A 723 -14.22 11.99 10.56
N ALA A 724 -13.57 13.07 10.10
CA ALA A 724 -12.50 13.73 10.84
C ALA A 724 -13.08 14.63 11.92
N ILE A 725 -12.55 14.54 13.12
CA ILE A 725 -12.88 15.38 14.27
C ILE A 725 -11.70 16.29 14.57
N LYS A 726 -11.95 17.59 14.63
CA LYS A 726 -10.96 18.62 14.97
C LYS A 726 -11.43 19.38 16.20
N ILE A 727 -10.54 19.55 17.16
CA ILE A 727 -10.82 20.29 18.38
C ILE A 727 -10.42 21.74 18.17
N LEU A 728 -11.33 22.66 18.48
CA LEU A 728 -11.16 24.11 18.37
C LEU A 728 -11.32 24.80 19.71
N ASP A 729 -10.70 25.96 19.86
CA ASP A 729 -10.96 26.86 20.97
C ASP A 729 -12.30 27.63 20.81
N ALA A 730 -12.61 28.50 21.76
CA ALA A 730 -13.84 29.29 21.73
C ALA A 730 -13.92 30.26 20.55
N GLN A 731 -12.78 30.70 20.01
CA GLN A 731 -12.63 31.58 18.84
C GLN A 731 -12.64 30.83 17.50
N GLY A 732 -12.56 29.51 17.54
CA GLY A 732 -12.49 28.66 16.34
C GLY A 732 -11.06 28.38 15.86
N ASN A 733 -10.03 28.70 16.64
CA ASN A 733 -8.66 28.34 16.31
C ASN A 733 -8.39 26.86 16.65
N PHE A 734 -7.55 26.21 15.86
CA PHE A 734 -7.22 24.81 16.03
C PHE A 734 -6.43 24.57 17.33
N ALA A 735 -6.98 23.77 18.23
CA ALA A 735 -6.37 23.39 19.50
C ALA A 735 -5.41 22.21 19.33
N LEU A 736 -4.34 22.39 18.55
CA LEU A 736 -3.39 21.36 18.15
C LEU A 736 -2.75 20.61 19.34
N VAL A 737 -2.63 21.25 20.50
CA VAL A 737 -2.02 20.64 21.69
C VAL A 737 -3.02 19.81 22.53
N SER A 738 -4.30 19.78 22.13
CA SER A 738 -5.35 19.07 22.88
C SER A 738 -5.17 17.56 22.78
N LYS A 739 -5.32 16.89 23.93
CA LYS A 739 -5.34 15.43 24.10
C LYS A 739 -6.63 15.00 24.81
N ASP A 740 -7.72 15.74 24.60
CA ASP A 740 -9.00 15.43 25.21
C ASP A 740 -9.53 14.06 24.80
N ARG A 741 -10.17 13.33 25.73
CA ARG A 741 -10.88 12.10 25.42
C ARG A 741 -12.25 12.42 24.83
N LEU A 742 -12.51 11.90 23.66
CA LEU A 742 -13.76 12.09 22.93
C LEU A 742 -14.62 10.85 23.04
N LYS A 743 -15.92 11.05 23.30
CA LYS A 743 -16.94 10.00 23.32
C LYS A 743 -17.83 10.12 22.09
N PHE A 744 -18.11 8.99 21.49
CA PHE A 744 -18.85 8.87 20.24
C PHE A 744 -20.14 8.11 20.47
N SER A 745 -21.20 8.55 19.85
CA SER A 745 -22.46 7.82 19.80
C SER A 745 -23.06 7.95 18.42
N ILE A 746 -23.79 6.92 17.99
CA ILE A 746 -24.43 6.86 16.69
C ILE A 746 -25.92 6.60 16.85
N GLU A 747 -26.75 7.34 16.13
CA GLU A 747 -28.21 7.16 16.05
C GLU A 747 -28.56 6.76 14.62
N GLY A 748 -29.52 5.86 14.46
CA GLY A 748 -30.02 5.41 13.15
C GLY A 748 -29.43 4.09 12.67
N SER A 749 -29.19 3.96 11.35
CA SER A 749 -28.86 2.68 10.69
C SER A 749 -27.35 2.38 10.61
N GLY A 750 -26.51 3.28 11.10
CA GLY A 750 -25.06 3.15 11.02
C GLY A 750 -24.42 2.45 12.22
N GLU A 751 -23.17 2.11 12.06
CA GLU A 751 -22.28 1.63 13.14
C GLU A 751 -20.90 2.28 13.02
N ILE A 752 -20.21 2.47 14.16
CA ILE A 752 -18.78 2.84 14.20
C ILE A 752 -17.98 1.56 13.99
N LEU A 753 -17.26 1.48 12.87
CA LEU A 753 -16.35 0.36 12.61
C LEU A 753 -15.09 0.47 13.47
N CYS A 754 -14.49 1.66 13.50
CA CYS A 754 -13.26 1.92 14.23
C CYS A 754 -13.16 3.40 14.60
N LEU A 755 -12.43 3.69 15.67
CA LEU A 755 -11.92 5.00 16.03
C LEU A 755 -10.39 4.95 16.01
N ASP A 756 -9.75 5.99 15.48
CA ASP A 756 -8.29 6.15 15.49
C ASP A 756 -7.93 7.62 15.71
N SER A 757 -6.76 7.91 16.23
CA SER A 757 -6.25 9.28 16.40
C SER A 757 -4.90 9.51 15.74
N GLY A 758 -4.27 8.46 15.21
CA GLY A 758 -2.91 8.50 14.65
C GLY A 758 -1.82 8.67 15.72
N SER A 759 -2.14 8.41 16.98
CA SER A 759 -1.18 8.51 18.07
C SER A 759 -0.26 7.30 18.10
N PRO A 760 1.06 7.48 18.11
CA PRO A 760 2.01 6.38 18.19
C PRO A 760 2.02 5.66 19.55
N THR A 761 1.48 6.27 20.58
CA THR A 761 1.47 5.77 21.96
C THR A 761 0.08 5.54 22.54
N ASN A 762 -0.95 5.56 21.69
CA ASN A 762 -2.30 5.24 22.15
C ASN A 762 -2.52 3.72 22.12
N HIS A 763 -2.81 3.16 23.29
CA HIS A 763 -3.07 1.72 23.46
C HIS A 763 -4.58 1.40 23.57
N ASP A 764 -5.45 2.33 23.21
CA ASP A 764 -6.89 2.07 23.13
C ASP A 764 -7.18 1.08 21.99
N ILE A 765 -8.15 0.19 22.22
CA ILE A 765 -8.68 -0.65 21.13
C ILE A 765 -9.61 0.21 20.29
N GLY A 766 -9.27 0.43 19.02
CA GLY A 766 -10.06 1.28 18.13
C GLY A 766 -11.30 0.58 17.55
N MET A 767 -11.21 -0.73 17.35
CA MET A 767 -12.29 -1.51 16.71
C MET A 767 -13.55 -1.51 17.56
N ARG A 768 -14.66 -1.00 17.00
CA ARG A 768 -15.97 -0.88 17.63
C ARG A 768 -15.96 -0.10 18.96
N ALA A 769 -14.98 0.78 19.13
CA ALA A 769 -14.89 1.66 20.28
C ALA A 769 -15.96 2.76 20.24
N ASP A 770 -16.31 3.25 21.41
CA ASP A 770 -17.20 4.39 21.60
C ASP A 770 -16.49 5.63 22.16
N ASN A 771 -15.20 5.53 22.41
CA ASN A 771 -14.36 6.63 22.82
C ASN A 771 -12.90 6.44 22.43
N ILE A 772 -12.19 7.56 22.26
CA ILE A 772 -10.74 7.58 21.99
C ILE A 772 -10.13 8.87 22.48
N GLN A 773 -8.86 8.84 22.87
CA GLN A 773 -8.10 10.04 23.16
C GLN A 773 -7.67 10.71 21.85
N ALA A 774 -8.01 11.99 21.69
CA ALA A 774 -7.53 12.78 20.55
C ALA A 774 -6.00 12.92 20.60
N TYR A 775 -5.38 12.89 19.43
CA TYR A 775 -3.95 13.13 19.30
C TYR A 775 -3.71 14.45 18.58
N ASN A 776 -3.09 15.38 19.32
CA ASN A 776 -2.80 16.70 18.82
C ASN A 776 -4.01 17.35 18.13
N GLY A 777 -5.14 17.39 18.91
CA GLY A 777 -6.38 18.04 18.52
C GLY A 777 -7.23 17.30 17.47
N MET A 778 -6.88 16.07 17.07
CA MET A 778 -7.60 15.34 16.02
C MET A 778 -7.90 13.89 16.38
N SER A 779 -8.97 13.36 15.79
CA SER A 779 -9.28 11.94 15.71
C SER A 779 -10.11 11.63 14.46
N LEU A 780 -10.29 10.35 14.14
CA LEU A 780 -11.03 9.87 12.98
C LEU A 780 -12.02 8.79 13.41
N ALA A 781 -13.25 8.88 12.92
CA ALA A 781 -14.24 7.83 13.02
C ALA A 781 -14.52 7.21 11.65
N TYR A 782 -14.50 5.88 11.58
CA TYR A 782 -14.87 5.10 10.41
C TYR A 782 -16.32 4.64 10.60
N VAL A 783 -17.23 5.17 9.78
CA VAL A 783 -18.68 4.92 9.88
C VAL A 783 -19.16 4.13 8.67
N ARG A 784 -19.93 3.05 8.91
CA ARG A 784 -20.56 2.25 7.86
C ARG A 784 -22.02 1.93 8.16
N ALA A 785 -22.73 1.38 7.20
CA ALA A 785 -24.13 0.96 7.34
C ALA A 785 -24.36 -0.45 6.80
N ARG A 786 -25.27 -1.19 7.45
CA ARG A 786 -25.79 -2.50 6.98
C ARG A 786 -27.20 -2.41 6.43
N LYS A 787 -27.88 -1.29 6.64
CA LYS A 787 -29.25 -1.03 6.22
C LYS A 787 -29.37 0.42 5.77
N PRO A 788 -30.18 0.70 4.78
CA PRO A 788 -30.48 2.07 4.38
C PRO A 788 -31.11 2.89 5.51
N GLY A 789 -30.86 4.18 5.50
CA GLY A 789 -31.44 5.13 6.44
C GLY A 789 -30.47 6.19 6.92
N ARG A 790 -30.99 7.09 7.72
CA ARG A 790 -30.24 8.21 8.27
C ARG A 790 -29.34 7.75 9.40
N ILE A 791 -28.11 8.25 9.40
CA ILE A 791 -27.09 8.03 10.43
C ILE A 791 -26.73 9.38 11.01
N LYS A 792 -26.74 9.51 12.34
CA LYS A 792 -26.26 10.70 13.03
C LYS A 792 -25.15 10.31 13.98
N LEU A 793 -23.93 10.73 13.64
CA LEU A 793 -22.77 10.62 14.53
C LEU A 793 -22.74 11.83 15.46
N ILE A 794 -22.62 11.60 16.75
CA ILE A 794 -22.53 12.64 17.79
C ILE A 794 -21.22 12.42 18.55
N VAL A 795 -20.45 13.50 18.71
CA VAL A 795 -19.17 13.48 19.44
C VAL A 795 -19.23 14.47 20.60
N ARG A 796 -18.66 14.08 21.76
CA ARG A 796 -18.63 14.86 23.00
C ARG A 796 -17.25 14.78 23.63
N GLY A 797 -16.79 15.88 24.23
CA GLY A 797 -15.66 15.91 25.16
C GLY A 797 -16.12 16.36 26.54
N ASP A 798 -15.30 16.18 27.56
CA ASP A 798 -15.71 16.49 28.96
C ASP A 798 -16.01 17.99 29.20
N HIS A 799 -15.26 18.88 28.54
CA HIS A 799 -15.43 20.33 28.64
C HIS A 799 -15.66 21.00 27.28
N ILE A 800 -16.01 20.21 26.28
CA ILE A 800 -16.15 20.65 24.88
C ILE A 800 -17.62 20.50 24.48
N ALA A 801 -18.18 21.53 23.87
CA ALA A 801 -19.56 21.49 23.39
C ALA A 801 -19.77 20.31 22.41
N PRO A 802 -20.84 19.51 22.57
CA PRO A 802 -21.11 18.40 21.68
C PRO A 802 -21.39 18.87 20.25
N SER A 803 -20.95 18.10 19.28
CA SER A 803 -21.19 18.33 17.86
C SER A 803 -21.67 17.05 17.18
N GLY A 804 -22.33 17.17 16.04
CA GLY A 804 -22.82 16.01 15.30
C GLY A 804 -22.90 16.26 13.82
N ILE A 805 -22.83 15.15 13.06
CA ILE A 805 -22.93 15.16 11.60
C ILE A 805 -23.90 14.08 11.14
N VAL A 806 -24.56 14.32 10.02
CA VAL A 806 -25.54 13.41 9.42
C VAL A 806 -24.98 12.83 8.14
N ILE A 807 -25.16 11.52 7.97
CA ILE A 807 -24.79 10.73 6.80
C ILE A 807 -26.03 9.94 6.37
N GLU A 808 -26.29 9.83 5.09
CA GLU A 808 -27.37 9.03 4.54
C GLU A 808 -26.83 7.72 3.98
N ALA A 809 -27.41 6.59 4.44
CA ALA A 809 -27.11 5.28 3.89
C ALA A 809 -28.17 4.93 2.82
N LEU A 810 -27.72 4.69 1.61
CA LEU A 810 -28.54 4.36 0.44
C LEU A 810 -28.52 2.84 0.19
N ASP A 811 -29.47 2.33 -0.59
CA ASP A 811 -29.52 0.92 -1.01
C ASP A 811 -28.35 0.51 -1.87
#